data_12ee46ac6b27d927e1bf4102808f3d4f
#
_entry.id   12ee46ac6b27d927e1bf4102808f3d4f
#
_cell.length_a   1.000
_cell.length_b   1.000
_cell.length_c   1.000
_cell.angle_alpha   90.00
_cell.angle_beta   90.00
_cell.angle_gamma   90.00
#
_symmetry.space_group_name_H-M   'P 1'
#
loop_
_entity.id
_entity.type
_entity.pdbx_description
1 polymer ?
#
loop_
_entity_poly.entity_id
_entity_poly.type
_entity_poly.pdbx_seq_one_letter_code
_entity_poly.pdbx_strand_id
1 'polypeptide(L)'
;DHCIREDGTLNDTADTVLSIFPTAYVEKSPSGKGLRGFFHVPEDYVYDKTVYYINNRSKGLEVYMPSATNRFVTVTGDVYRTGEIPNDETAMTTLLDTLMKRNKQVQQTHFQHHSYLDDEAVIAHANEASNSEKFKKLFAGEWEDLYGSQSDADMAFLSILAFWCGCDEEQMDRIFRTSGLMRPKWDRKQAGSTYGAISIRNTVNTCASVYIPVNAQDIVDEEFANLDSDDKEAERPPDISKLTLSLEEMAPHTNPRYGRDEIGLGNMFADFFKPIARYNSERGIWFVYDGVVWQPDMENLKVAELAKYLADKLYLFALKITEEDVRKRFIDRVRKLQQRKHRDTMLKDAKSVFPLSMKQYDQDIYLFNCKNGTLDLRTMEFREHRPEDFLTKVSPVIYAPDADCPRWRTFITEIMQGDKARADYLQKAIGYSLTGDTRMECLFILYGPTSRNGKGTTMESILRIMGEYGKNADPTMLQAKFNSQSGGPSEEIARLAGSRFVNISEPEKKITLDAALTKRLTGNDTITARYLHENSFEFRPNFKIFINTNHRPNITDLTLFESGRIKIIPFDRHFEENEQDKDLKSTFAKPENMSGILNWMLEGYKLFRSQGLAMPDSVVQATTDYQIFSDKMGQFFDECIEEKEGCELRRGAVYTRYKEWCGENGYRAEAAKNLNQEIEKRYKTARKRPNDGASSSTTPMVLDVAFTASEESKEDFAPLTS
;
A
#
# COMPACT_ATOMS: atom_id res chain seq x y z
N ASP A 1 -28.31 21.17 9.60
CA ASP A 1 -29.50 20.31 9.72
C ASP A 1 -29.66 19.83 11.16
N HIS A 2 -30.94 19.65 11.61
CA HIS A 2 -31.27 19.17 12.94
C HIS A 2 -30.73 20.04 14.10
N CYS A 3 -30.63 21.37 13.89
CA CYS A 3 -30.17 22.31 14.90
C CYS A 3 -31.27 22.88 15.77
N ILE A 4 -32.56 22.67 15.44
CA ILE A 4 -33.72 23.03 16.25
C ILE A 4 -34.12 21.81 17.06
N ARG A 5 -34.05 21.91 18.41
CA ARG A 5 -34.44 20.85 19.33
C ARG A 5 -35.97 20.73 19.45
N GLU A 6 -36.45 19.64 20.03
CA GLU A 6 -37.91 19.40 20.19
C GLU A 6 -38.61 20.47 21.03
N ASP A 7 -37.90 21.12 21.94
CA ASP A 7 -38.36 22.23 22.76
C ASP A 7 -38.30 23.61 22.06
N GLY A 8 -37.87 23.63 20.78
CA GLY A 8 -37.73 24.84 19.97
C GLY A 8 -36.44 25.62 20.20
N THR A 9 -35.55 25.18 21.10
CA THR A 9 -34.23 25.81 21.30
C THR A 9 -33.25 25.39 20.26
N LEU A 10 -32.21 26.21 20.04
CA LEU A 10 -31.13 25.89 19.12
C LEU A 10 -30.01 25.09 19.78
N ASN A 11 -29.20 24.45 18.96
CA ASN A 11 -27.95 23.87 19.43
C ASN A 11 -26.83 24.93 19.42
N ASP A 12 -25.75 24.65 20.15
CA ASP A 12 -24.62 25.57 20.35
C ASP A 12 -23.96 26.02 19.04
N THR A 13 -23.96 25.15 18.00
CA THR A 13 -23.43 25.47 16.66
C THR A 13 -24.30 26.53 15.97
N ALA A 14 -25.62 26.36 16.01
CA ALA A 14 -26.55 27.31 15.41
C ALA A 14 -26.48 28.66 16.13
N ASP A 15 -26.44 28.67 17.47
CA ASP A 15 -26.27 29.88 18.27
C ASP A 15 -24.96 30.62 17.93
N THR A 16 -23.87 29.87 17.77
CA THR A 16 -22.58 30.45 17.34
C THR A 16 -22.67 31.06 15.96
N VAL A 17 -23.26 30.36 14.98
CA VAL A 17 -23.44 30.92 13.60
C VAL A 17 -24.28 32.16 13.62
N LEU A 18 -25.41 32.17 14.37
CA LEU A 18 -26.30 33.32 14.46
C LEU A 18 -25.66 34.51 15.18
N SER A 19 -24.72 34.28 16.11
CA SER A 19 -23.95 35.34 16.76
C SER A 19 -22.88 35.96 15.84
N ILE A 20 -22.29 35.16 14.96
CA ILE A 20 -21.35 35.66 13.94
C ILE A 20 -22.07 36.53 12.91
N PHE A 21 -23.30 36.21 12.56
CA PHE A 21 -24.13 36.96 11.60
C PHE A 21 -25.41 37.49 12.28
N PRO A 22 -25.32 38.49 13.16
CA PRO A 22 -26.45 38.91 13.99
C PRO A 22 -27.63 39.54 13.21
N THR A 23 -27.36 40.09 12.04
CA THR A 23 -28.38 40.74 11.20
C THR A 23 -28.80 39.94 9.98
N ALA A 24 -28.26 38.68 9.84
CA ALA A 24 -28.50 37.91 8.64
C ALA A 24 -29.94 37.38 8.54
N TYR A 25 -30.45 37.36 7.31
CA TYR A 25 -31.66 36.60 6.95
C TYR A 25 -31.43 35.11 7.15
N VAL A 26 -32.35 34.45 7.85
CA VAL A 26 -32.29 33.01 8.15
C VAL A 26 -33.69 32.41 7.95
N GLU A 27 -33.75 31.28 7.26
CA GLU A 27 -34.98 30.49 7.09
C GLU A 27 -34.83 29.09 7.67
N LYS A 28 -35.96 28.41 7.92
CA LYS A 28 -35.96 27.01 8.30
C LYS A 28 -35.71 26.12 7.09
N SER A 29 -35.03 25.01 7.30
CA SER A 29 -34.85 23.99 6.29
C SER A 29 -36.19 23.31 5.91
N PRO A 30 -36.31 22.62 4.76
CA PRO A 30 -37.55 21.94 4.36
C PRO A 30 -38.06 20.91 5.37
N SER A 31 -37.18 20.37 6.23
CA SER A 31 -37.56 19.44 7.30
C SER A 31 -38.15 20.15 8.54
N GLY A 32 -38.05 21.47 8.61
CA GLY A 32 -38.45 22.26 9.77
C GLY A 32 -37.52 22.11 11.01
N LYS A 33 -36.51 21.24 10.93
CA LYS A 33 -35.59 20.93 12.03
C LYS A 33 -34.21 21.56 11.92
N GLY A 34 -33.92 22.26 10.84
CA GLY A 34 -32.66 22.93 10.58
C GLY A 34 -32.84 24.39 10.19
N LEU A 35 -31.74 25.14 10.18
CA LEU A 35 -31.68 26.54 9.75
C LEU A 35 -30.79 26.67 8.51
N ARG A 36 -31.09 27.70 7.70
CA ARG A 36 -30.32 28.11 6.52
C ARG A 36 -30.10 29.59 6.55
N GLY A 37 -28.83 30.02 6.51
CA GLY A 37 -28.43 31.40 6.37
C GLY A 37 -27.75 31.62 5.04
N PHE A 38 -27.88 32.82 4.47
CA PHE A 38 -27.28 33.21 3.21
C PHE A 38 -26.33 34.37 3.48
N PHE A 39 -25.21 34.40 2.76
CA PHE A 39 -24.23 35.48 2.82
C PHE A 39 -23.56 35.67 1.45
N HIS A 40 -23.08 36.89 1.19
CA HIS A 40 -22.31 37.16 -0.02
C HIS A 40 -20.90 36.62 0.12
N VAL A 41 -20.42 35.95 -0.92
CA VAL A 41 -19.03 35.53 -1.06
C VAL A 41 -18.35 36.51 -2.02
N PRO A 42 -17.20 37.09 -1.71
CA PRO A 42 -16.46 37.92 -2.67
C PRO A 42 -16.22 37.17 -3.98
N GLU A 43 -16.39 37.82 -5.13
CA GLU A 43 -16.26 37.19 -6.46
C GLU A 43 -14.93 36.48 -6.67
N ASP A 44 -13.94 36.90 -5.93
CA ASP A 44 -12.57 36.42 -6.01
C ASP A 44 -12.16 35.47 -4.87
N TYR A 45 -13.09 35.06 -4.03
CA TYR A 45 -12.78 34.15 -2.92
C TYR A 45 -12.57 32.71 -3.42
N VAL A 46 -11.39 32.16 -3.13
CA VAL A 46 -11.06 30.73 -3.43
C VAL A 46 -11.14 29.91 -2.14
N TYR A 47 -12.05 28.95 -2.12
CA TYR A 47 -12.26 28.08 -0.97
C TYR A 47 -11.24 26.96 -0.92
N ASP A 48 -10.38 26.93 0.12
CA ASP A 48 -9.38 25.88 0.32
C ASP A 48 -9.98 24.68 1.06
N LYS A 49 -10.27 23.60 0.31
CA LYS A 49 -10.82 22.34 0.84
C LYS A 49 -9.82 21.58 1.73
N THR A 50 -8.53 21.91 1.69
CA THR A 50 -7.52 21.27 2.52
C THR A 50 -7.52 21.88 3.93
N VAL A 51 -7.89 23.15 4.05
CA VAL A 51 -7.97 23.89 5.33
C VAL A 51 -9.35 23.79 5.97
N TYR A 52 -10.42 23.81 5.16
CA TYR A 52 -11.79 23.86 5.66
C TYR A 52 -12.65 22.68 5.22
N TYR A 53 -13.59 22.27 6.07
CA TYR A 53 -14.63 21.31 5.73
C TYR A 53 -15.74 21.96 4.90
N ILE A 54 -16.23 21.31 3.86
CA ILE A 54 -17.51 21.65 3.23
C ILE A 54 -18.67 21.16 4.13
N ASN A 55 -18.52 20.00 4.71
CA ASN A 55 -19.46 19.41 5.68
C ASN A 55 -18.68 19.02 6.93
N ASN A 56 -18.88 19.74 8.01
CA ASN A 56 -18.35 19.40 9.32
C ASN A 56 -19.38 18.59 10.11
N ARG A 57 -19.34 17.26 9.94
CA ARG A 57 -20.30 16.36 10.60
C ARG A 57 -20.28 16.43 12.11
N SER A 58 -19.14 16.74 12.74
CA SER A 58 -19.02 16.85 14.19
C SER A 58 -19.74 18.08 14.75
N LYS A 59 -19.93 19.11 13.91
CA LYS A 59 -20.65 20.35 14.25
C LYS A 59 -22.06 20.39 13.63
N GLY A 60 -22.42 19.43 12.77
CA GLY A 60 -23.68 19.44 12.04
C GLY A 60 -23.84 20.64 11.10
N LEU A 61 -22.71 21.19 10.59
CA LEU A 61 -22.67 22.40 9.79
C LEU A 61 -22.17 22.11 8.37
N GLU A 62 -22.91 22.58 7.37
CA GLU A 62 -22.52 22.55 5.97
C GLU A 62 -22.38 23.97 5.44
N VAL A 63 -21.33 24.25 4.66
CA VAL A 63 -21.10 25.52 4.01
C VAL A 63 -20.97 25.32 2.50
N TYR A 64 -21.84 25.93 1.74
CA TYR A 64 -21.85 25.85 0.28
C TYR A 64 -21.24 27.13 -0.32
N MET A 65 -20.09 26.98 -0.94
CA MET A 65 -19.34 28.07 -1.57
C MET A 65 -19.39 27.96 -3.08
N PRO A 66 -19.51 29.09 -3.81
CA PRO A 66 -19.29 29.10 -5.25
C PRO A 66 -17.93 28.46 -5.58
N SER A 67 -17.81 27.84 -6.72
CA SER A 67 -16.61 27.10 -7.17
C SER A 67 -16.17 25.88 -6.31
N ALA A 68 -16.64 25.76 -5.08
CA ALA A 68 -16.30 24.65 -4.20
C ALA A 68 -17.35 23.53 -4.18
N THR A 69 -18.63 23.83 -4.45
CA THR A 69 -19.72 22.86 -4.44
C THR A 69 -20.72 23.11 -5.59
N ASN A 70 -21.23 22.01 -6.19
CA ASN A 70 -22.27 22.03 -7.24
C ASN A 70 -23.62 21.54 -6.66
N ARG A 71 -23.99 21.99 -5.47
CA ARG A 71 -25.22 21.57 -4.82
C ARG A 71 -26.29 22.66 -4.87
N PHE A 72 -27.53 22.25 -5.04
CA PHE A 72 -28.69 23.13 -4.93
C PHE A 72 -29.08 23.30 -3.46
N VAL A 73 -29.45 24.52 -3.09
CA VAL A 73 -30.07 24.83 -1.80
C VAL A 73 -31.52 25.24 -2.07
N THR A 74 -32.50 24.54 -1.44
CA THR A 74 -33.90 24.90 -1.56
C THR A 74 -34.18 26.12 -0.68
N VAL A 75 -34.66 27.20 -1.25
CA VAL A 75 -35.17 28.35 -0.51
C VAL A 75 -36.62 28.04 -0.11
N THR A 76 -36.90 28.08 1.21
CA THR A 76 -38.21 27.66 1.73
C THR A 76 -39.18 28.82 1.91
N GLY A 77 -38.66 30.03 2.17
CA GLY A 77 -39.48 31.17 2.55
C GLY A 77 -40.05 31.08 3.95
N ASP A 78 -39.82 29.99 4.70
CA ASP A 78 -40.20 29.86 6.12
C ASP A 78 -39.14 30.61 6.98
N VAL A 79 -39.42 31.89 7.19
CA VAL A 79 -38.48 32.84 7.82
C VAL A 79 -38.36 32.56 9.31
N TYR A 80 -37.15 32.19 9.75
CA TYR A 80 -36.80 32.09 11.16
C TYR A 80 -36.38 33.44 11.74
N ARG A 81 -35.58 34.22 10.99
CA ARG A 81 -35.14 35.56 11.33
C ARG A 81 -35.12 36.47 10.09
N THR A 82 -35.80 37.59 10.16
CA THR A 82 -35.73 38.63 9.12
C THR A 82 -34.40 39.37 9.20
N GLY A 83 -33.86 39.75 8.06
CA GLY A 83 -32.58 40.45 7.99
C GLY A 83 -32.14 40.67 6.55
N GLU A 84 -30.89 41.08 6.39
CA GLU A 84 -30.24 41.25 5.09
C GLU A 84 -29.34 40.03 4.80
N ILE A 85 -28.96 39.88 3.51
CA ILE A 85 -27.88 38.92 3.17
C ILE A 85 -26.56 39.62 3.44
N PRO A 86 -25.78 39.21 4.48
CA PRO A 86 -24.58 39.91 4.88
C PRO A 86 -23.51 39.90 3.76
N ASN A 87 -22.84 41.02 3.59
CA ASN A 87 -21.64 41.13 2.78
C ASN A 87 -20.46 41.53 3.69
N ASP A 88 -20.09 40.59 4.57
CA ASP A 88 -19.05 40.77 5.57
C ASP A 88 -18.03 39.63 5.48
N GLU A 89 -16.90 39.92 4.84
CA GLU A 89 -15.79 38.98 4.65
C GLU A 89 -15.16 38.55 6.01
N THR A 90 -15.15 39.45 6.98
CA THR A 90 -14.60 39.18 8.31
C THR A 90 -15.46 38.16 9.07
N ALA A 91 -16.79 38.34 9.03
CA ALA A 91 -17.74 37.39 9.63
C ALA A 91 -17.68 36.02 8.93
N MET A 92 -17.57 36.03 7.59
CA MET A 92 -17.40 34.78 6.80
C MET A 92 -16.10 34.05 7.20
N THR A 93 -14.99 34.75 7.29
CA THR A 93 -13.69 34.14 7.68
C THR A 93 -13.76 33.65 9.13
N THR A 94 -14.41 34.38 10.02
CA THR A 94 -14.61 33.97 11.42
C THR A 94 -15.42 32.67 11.50
N LEU A 95 -16.50 32.54 10.71
CA LEU A 95 -17.28 31.30 10.60
C LEU A 95 -16.40 30.13 10.19
N LEU A 96 -15.60 30.30 9.15
CA LEU A 96 -14.75 29.26 8.59
C LEU A 96 -13.65 28.85 9.58
N ASP A 97 -12.96 29.79 10.19
CA ASP A 97 -11.89 29.52 11.15
C ASP A 97 -12.39 28.90 12.45
N THR A 98 -13.58 29.28 12.91
CA THR A 98 -14.13 28.81 14.19
C THR A 98 -14.82 27.43 14.06
N LEU A 99 -15.58 27.22 12.99
CA LEU A 99 -16.47 26.05 12.89
C LEU A 99 -16.10 25.09 11.74
N MET A 100 -15.39 25.53 10.72
CA MET A 100 -15.10 24.73 9.53
C MET A 100 -13.63 24.36 9.38
N LYS A 101 -12.73 24.85 10.22
CA LYS A 101 -11.30 24.55 10.15
C LYS A 101 -10.99 23.11 10.52
N ARG A 102 -10.13 22.44 9.75
CA ARG A 102 -9.69 21.06 10.02
C ARG A 102 -8.65 21.04 11.15
N ASN A 103 -8.80 20.13 12.10
CA ASN A 103 -7.90 19.99 13.26
C ASN A 103 -6.53 19.36 12.91
N LYS A 104 -6.35 18.83 11.68
CA LYS A 104 -5.08 18.35 11.14
C LYS A 104 -4.99 18.80 9.68
N GLN A 105 -3.86 19.38 9.31
CA GLN A 105 -3.47 19.40 7.91
C GLN A 105 -3.40 17.95 7.45
N VAL A 106 -4.19 17.59 6.45
CA VAL A 106 -3.97 16.35 5.71
C VAL A 106 -2.64 16.58 5.02
N GLN A 107 -1.57 15.95 5.50
CA GLN A 107 -0.36 15.79 4.72
C GLN A 107 -0.74 14.95 3.50
N GLN A 108 -1.07 15.63 2.42
CA GLN A 108 -1.02 15.01 1.12
C GLN A 108 0.45 14.70 0.86
N THR A 109 0.76 13.46 0.55
CA THR A 109 2.04 13.05 0.00
C THR A 109 2.32 13.96 -1.19
N HIS A 110 3.20 14.93 -1.00
CA HIS A 110 3.77 15.70 -2.10
C HIS A 110 4.62 14.70 -2.89
N PHE A 111 4.09 14.25 -4.02
CA PHE A 111 4.98 13.90 -5.12
C PHE A 111 5.72 15.19 -5.46
N GLN A 112 7.03 15.19 -5.30
CA GLN A 112 7.86 16.26 -5.84
C GLN A 112 7.74 16.16 -7.36
N HIS A 113 6.86 16.98 -7.94
CA HIS A 113 6.79 17.12 -9.36
C HIS A 113 7.97 17.99 -9.78
N HIS A 114 8.85 17.46 -10.60
CA HIS A 114 9.95 18.20 -11.19
C HIS A 114 9.55 18.67 -12.58
N SER A 115 9.78 19.95 -12.87
CA SER A 115 9.71 20.45 -14.22
C SER A 115 10.93 20.00 -15.02
N TYR A 116 10.70 19.44 -16.19
CA TYR A 116 11.74 19.04 -17.14
C TYR A 116 12.19 20.18 -18.06
N LEU A 117 11.51 21.32 -18.02
CA LEU A 117 11.72 22.48 -18.87
C LEU A 117 12.02 23.70 -18.00
N ASP A 118 12.92 24.58 -18.44
CA ASP A 118 13.06 25.91 -17.86
C ASP A 118 11.87 26.82 -18.26
N ASP A 119 11.78 28.00 -17.64
CA ASP A 119 10.64 28.90 -17.83
C ASP A 119 10.49 29.35 -19.30
N GLU A 120 11.61 29.55 -20.03
CA GLU A 120 11.60 29.95 -21.45
C GLU A 120 11.13 28.79 -22.33
N ALA A 121 11.57 27.57 -22.07
CA ALA A 121 11.14 26.37 -22.80
C ALA A 121 9.65 26.06 -22.56
N VAL A 122 9.14 26.21 -21.33
CA VAL A 122 7.70 26.08 -21.04
C VAL A 122 6.89 27.03 -21.89
N ILE A 123 7.28 28.29 -21.93
CA ILE A 123 6.58 29.33 -22.72
C ILE A 123 6.68 29.03 -24.24
N ALA A 124 7.85 28.58 -24.72
CA ALA A 124 8.05 28.24 -26.14
C ALA A 124 7.14 27.08 -26.54
N HIS A 125 7.16 25.94 -25.79
CA HIS A 125 6.32 24.79 -26.08
C HIS A 125 4.82 25.08 -25.98
N ALA A 126 4.38 25.86 -24.98
CA ALA A 126 3.00 26.27 -24.88
C ALA A 126 2.55 27.18 -26.05
N ASN A 127 3.46 27.97 -26.64
CA ASN A 127 3.21 28.78 -27.83
C ASN A 127 3.10 27.98 -29.12
N GLU A 128 3.61 26.75 -29.18
CA GLU A 128 3.56 25.86 -30.34
C GLU A 128 2.48 24.78 -30.23
N ALA A 129 1.87 24.62 -29.06
CA ALA A 129 0.87 23.62 -28.79
C ALA A 129 -0.45 23.84 -29.55
N SER A 130 -1.28 22.79 -29.65
CA SER A 130 -2.58 22.85 -30.31
C SER A 130 -3.54 23.90 -29.70
N ASN A 131 -3.33 24.30 -28.44
CA ASN A 131 -4.07 25.33 -27.71
C ASN A 131 -3.29 26.64 -27.59
N SER A 132 -2.27 26.87 -28.44
CA SER A 132 -1.37 28.03 -28.42
C SER A 132 -2.07 29.38 -28.46
N GLU A 133 -3.13 29.52 -29.26
CA GLU A 133 -3.90 30.76 -29.35
C GLU A 133 -4.55 31.15 -28.01
N LYS A 134 -5.06 30.16 -27.29
CA LYS A 134 -5.61 30.33 -25.95
C LYS A 134 -4.51 30.71 -24.95
N PHE A 135 -3.35 30.06 -25.01
CA PHE A 135 -2.21 30.33 -24.15
C PHE A 135 -1.70 31.76 -24.37
N LYS A 136 -1.50 32.21 -25.65
CA LYS A 136 -1.01 33.53 -26.01
C LYS A 136 -1.92 34.65 -25.47
N LYS A 137 -3.24 34.51 -25.65
CA LYS A 137 -4.21 35.45 -25.14
C LYS A 137 -4.15 35.58 -23.60
N LEU A 138 -4.18 34.44 -22.91
CA LEU A 138 -4.11 34.41 -21.45
C LEU A 138 -2.77 34.95 -20.93
N PHE A 139 -1.65 34.60 -21.57
CA PHE A 139 -0.33 35.12 -21.22
C PHE A 139 -0.22 36.63 -21.43
N ALA A 140 -0.86 37.15 -22.46
CA ALA A 140 -0.95 38.63 -22.73
C ALA A 140 -1.93 39.34 -21.78
N GLY A 141 -2.78 38.61 -21.04
CA GLY A 141 -3.81 39.20 -20.17
C GLY A 141 -5.13 39.50 -20.90
N GLU A 142 -5.32 38.98 -22.12
CA GLU A 142 -6.51 39.17 -22.96
C GLU A 142 -7.51 38.06 -22.67
N TRP A 143 -8.34 38.22 -21.66
CA TRP A 143 -9.22 37.14 -21.16
C TRP A 143 -10.72 37.40 -21.36
N GLU A 144 -11.15 38.69 -21.57
CA GLU A 144 -12.55 39.11 -21.56
C GLU A 144 -13.41 38.38 -22.61
N ASP A 145 -12.81 38.07 -23.77
CA ASP A 145 -13.49 37.33 -24.85
C ASP A 145 -13.59 35.80 -24.59
N LEU A 146 -12.82 35.31 -23.63
CA LEU A 146 -12.68 33.88 -23.38
C LEU A 146 -13.41 33.43 -22.12
N TYR A 147 -13.52 34.27 -21.11
CA TYR A 147 -14.05 33.95 -19.80
C TYR A 147 -14.91 35.02 -19.20
N GLY A 148 -15.91 34.62 -18.41
CA GLY A 148 -16.83 35.52 -17.73
C GLY A 148 -16.23 36.28 -16.54
N SER A 149 -15.08 35.77 -16.01
CA SER A 149 -14.34 36.45 -14.95
C SER A 149 -12.85 36.25 -15.10
N GLN A 150 -12.05 37.16 -14.57
CA GLN A 150 -10.60 37.04 -14.55
C GLN A 150 -10.14 35.88 -13.66
N SER A 151 -10.91 35.50 -12.64
CA SER A 151 -10.61 34.31 -11.81
C SER A 151 -10.71 32.98 -12.58
N ASP A 152 -11.67 32.89 -13.51
CA ASP A 152 -11.79 31.71 -14.39
C ASP A 152 -10.62 31.68 -15.40
N ALA A 153 -10.18 32.84 -15.85
CA ALA A 153 -9.00 32.97 -16.71
C ALA A 153 -7.71 32.57 -15.98
N ASP A 154 -7.54 32.98 -14.71
CA ASP A 154 -6.42 32.56 -13.85
C ASP A 154 -6.37 31.03 -13.76
N MET A 155 -7.49 30.39 -13.45
CA MET A 155 -7.58 28.92 -13.31
C MET A 155 -7.31 28.19 -14.62
N ALA A 156 -7.79 28.73 -15.74
CA ALA A 156 -7.55 28.16 -17.06
C ALA A 156 -6.08 28.30 -17.49
N PHE A 157 -5.43 29.43 -17.19
CA PHE A 157 -4.02 29.62 -17.44
C PHE A 157 -3.16 28.70 -16.56
N LEU A 158 -3.46 28.60 -15.26
CA LEU A 158 -2.79 27.68 -14.35
C LEU A 158 -2.93 26.23 -14.80
N SER A 159 -4.06 25.81 -15.35
CA SER A 159 -4.23 24.46 -15.88
C SER A 159 -3.30 24.17 -17.06
N ILE A 160 -3.02 25.15 -17.90
CA ILE A 160 -2.03 25.02 -18.99
C ILE A 160 -0.61 24.96 -18.40
N LEU A 161 -0.30 25.83 -17.43
CA LEU A 161 0.99 25.83 -16.76
C LEU A 161 1.23 24.52 -15.99
N ALA A 162 0.24 23.98 -15.29
CA ALA A 162 0.37 22.71 -14.56
C ALA A 162 0.79 21.56 -15.48
N PHE A 163 0.23 21.53 -16.70
CA PHE A 163 0.64 20.54 -17.70
C PHE A 163 2.12 20.71 -18.13
N TRP A 164 2.54 21.93 -18.50
CA TRP A 164 3.88 22.17 -19.05
C TRP A 164 4.97 22.22 -17.97
N CYS A 165 4.65 22.70 -16.77
CA CYS A 165 5.57 22.79 -15.63
C CYS A 165 5.66 21.47 -14.83
N GLY A 166 5.01 20.38 -15.26
CA GLY A 166 5.02 19.13 -14.48
C GLY A 166 4.43 19.28 -13.08
N CYS A 167 3.47 20.22 -12.89
CA CYS A 167 2.90 20.59 -11.58
C CYS A 167 3.91 21.20 -10.57
N ASP A 168 5.02 21.73 -11.02
CA ASP A 168 5.96 22.47 -10.17
C ASP A 168 5.34 23.82 -9.76
N GLU A 169 4.91 23.91 -8.49
CA GLU A 169 4.20 25.07 -7.94
C GLU A 169 5.04 26.35 -7.99
N GLU A 170 6.36 26.25 -7.77
CA GLU A 170 7.25 27.41 -7.80
C GLU A 170 7.45 27.93 -9.23
N GLN A 171 7.61 27.04 -10.20
CA GLN A 171 7.71 27.42 -11.60
C GLN A 171 6.40 28.00 -12.13
N MET A 172 5.27 27.41 -11.77
CA MET A 172 3.95 27.96 -12.14
C MET A 172 3.76 29.38 -11.60
N ASP A 173 4.16 29.67 -10.36
CA ASP A 173 4.08 31.02 -9.77
C ASP A 173 5.00 31.99 -10.50
N ARG A 174 6.24 31.61 -10.80
CA ARG A 174 7.19 32.44 -11.53
C ARG A 174 6.65 32.84 -12.91
N ILE A 175 6.17 31.84 -13.68
CA ILE A 175 5.63 32.10 -15.03
C ILE A 175 4.33 32.94 -14.96
N PHE A 176 3.44 32.62 -14.01
CA PHE A 176 2.21 33.43 -13.83
C PHE A 176 2.52 34.91 -13.56
N ARG A 177 3.52 35.20 -12.75
CA ARG A 177 3.96 36.56 -12.42
C ARG A 177 4.48 37.34 -13.62
N THR A 178 4.94 36.70 -14.69
CA THR A 178 5.38 37.33 -15.94
C THR A 178 4.23 37.58 -16.91
N SER A 179 3.05 37.00 -16.66
CA SER A 179 1.89 37.15 -17.54
C SER A 179 1.11 38.44 -17.32
N GLY A 180 0.34 38.87 -18.32
CA GLY A 180 -0.59 39.99 -18.21
C GLY A 180 -1.78 39.75 -17.27
N LEU A 181 -1.97 38.56 -16.76
CA LEU A 181 -2.98 38.25 -15.73
C LEU A 181 -2.52 38.65 -14.32
N MET A 182 -1.21 38.93 -14.13
CA MET A 182 -0.67 39.31 -12.83
C MET A 182 -1.30 40.60 -12.30
N ARG A 183 -1.76 40.55 -11.04
CA ARG A 183 -2.36 41.70 -10.34
C ARG A 183 -2.15 41.62 -8.84
N PRO A 184 -2.34 42.73 -8.06
CA PRO A 184 -2.11 42.73 -6.60
C PRO A 184 -2.91 41.69 -5.81
N LYS A 185 -4.03 41.21 -6.35
CA LYS A 185 -4.82 40.10 -5.79
C LYS A 185 -4.02 38.81 -5.63
N TRP A 186 -3.03 38.55 -6.49
CA TRP A 186 -2.22 37.32 -6.48
C TRP A 186 -1.54 37.10 -5.14
N ASP A 187 -1.04 38.18 -4.52
CA ASP A 187 -0.34 38.17 -3.24
C ASP A 187 -1.26 38.47 -2.04
N ARG A 188 -2.56 38.66 -2.27
CA ARG A 188 -3.54 38.90 -1.19
C ARG A 188 -3.60 37.69 -0.27
N LYS A 189 -3.39 37.93 1.04
CA LYS A 189 -3.49 36.88 2.08
C LYS A 189 -4.93 36.40 2.23
N GLN A 190 -5.11 35.08 2.20
CA GLN A 190 -6.39 34.40 2.33
C GLN A 190 -6.17 33.04 3.00
N ALA A 191 -6.95 32.71 4.00
CA ALA A 191 -6.92 31.39 4.65
C ALA A 191 -5.51 30.89 5.08
N GLY A 192 -4.64 31.82 5.53
CA GLY A 192 -3.28 31.49 5.98
C GLY A 192 -2.24 31.36 4.85
N SER A 193 -2.61 31.61 3.58
CA SER A 193 -1.75 31.57 2.39
C SER A 193 -2.03 32.80 1.50
N THR A 194 -1.65 32.77 0.22
CA THR A 194 -2.01 33.78 -0.77
C THR A 194 -3.03 33.25 -1.77
N TYR A 195 -3.79 34.12 -2.44
CA TYR A 195 -4.69 33.73 -3.52
C TYR A 195 -3.97 32.90 -4.59
N GLY A 196 -2.79 33.36 -5.02
CA GLY A 196 -1.96 32.63 -6.00
C GLY A 196 -1.59 31.22 -5.55
N ALA A 197 -1.06 31.08 -4.34
CA ALA A 197 -0.66 29.79 -3.81
C ALA A 197 -1.85 28.80 -3.64
N ILE A 198 -3.02 29.30 -3.24
CA ILE A 198 -4.25 28.47 -3.14
C ILE A 198 -4.71 28.04 -4.54
N SER A 199 -4.69 28.96 -5.52
CA SER A 199 -5.11 28.68 -6.89
C SER A 199 -4.19 27.66 -7.57
N ILE A 200 -2.87 27.80 -7.42
CA ILE A 200 -1.88 26.84 -7.91
C ILE A 200 -2.12 25.45 -7.28
N ARG A 201 -2.20 25.37 -5.96
CA ARG A 201 -2.42 24.10 -5.25
C ARG A 201 -3.72 23.40 -5.68
N ASN A 202 -4.80 24.16 -5.85
CA ASN A 202 -6.06 23.58 -6.33
C ASN A 202 -5.93 23.05 -7.77
N THR A 203 -5.16 23.72 -8.63
CA THR A 203 -4.91 23.28 -10.00
C THR A 203 -4.04 22.05 -10.05
N VAL A 204 -2.96 21.99 -9.28
CA VAL A 204 -2.07 20.84 -9.16
C VAL A 204 -2.85 19.59 -8.69
N ASN A 205 -3.71 19.75 -7.68
CA ASN A 205 -4.55 18.65 -7.17
C ASN A 205 -5.60 18.13 -8.17
N THR A 206 -5.89 18.85 -9.23
CA THR A 206 -6.86 18.46 -10.28
C THR A 206 -6.21 18.14 -11.62
N CYS A 207 -4.89 18.29 -11.73
CA CYS A 207 -4.14 18.02 -12.95
C CYS A 207 -4.13 16.50 -13.22
N ALA A 208 -4.63 16.11 -14.39
CA ALA A 208 -4.75 14.71 -14.77
C ALA A 208 -3.54 14.20 -15.60
N SER A 209 -2.72 15.08 -16.17
CA SER A 209 -1.57 14.74 -17.01
C SER A 209 -0.58 15.91 -17.07
N VAL A 210 0.70 15.59 -17.25
CA VAL A 210 1.79 16.56 -17.38
C VAL A 210 2.60 16.29 -18.65
N TYR A 211 3.31 17.29 -19.14
CA TYR A 211 4.23 17.14 -20.26
C TYR A 211 5.50 16.42 -19.82
N ILE A 212 5.87 15.38 -20.56
CA ILE A 212 7.13 14.65 -20.39
C ILE A 212 7.87 14.73 -21.74
N PRO A 213 9.06 15.35 -21.82
CA PRO A 213 9.84 15.37 -23.05
C PRO A 213 10.30 13.97 -23.47
N VAL A 214 10.40 13.70 -24.75
CA VAL A 214 10.85 12.38 -25.27
C VAL A 214 12.26 12.02 -24.73
N ASN A 215 13.12 13.03 -24.55
CA ASN A 215 14.46 12.82 -23.96
C ASN A 215 14.43 12.67 -22.42
N ALA A 216 13.37 13.14 -21.76
CA ALA A 216 13.18 12.91 -20.33
C ALA A 216 12.58 11.52 -20.06
N GLN A 217 11.92 10.93 -21.03
CA GLN A 217 11.50 9.53 -20.98
C GLN A 217 12.72 8.62 -20.82
N ASP A 218 13.80 8.89 -21.57
CA ASP A 218 15.06 8.14 -21.46
C ASP A 218 15.76 8.38 -20.10
N ILE A 219 15.68 9.61 -19.56
CA ILE A 219 16.24 9.95 -18.22
C ILE A 219 15.32 9.42 -17.10
N VAL A 220 14.01 9.49 -17.29
CA VAL A 220 13.01 8.91 -16.39
C VAL A 220 13.09 7.38 -16.44
N ASP A 221 13.31 6.79 -17.61
CA ASP A 221 13.53 5.36 -17.76
C ASP A 221 14.85 4.92 -17.12
N GLU A 222 15.89 5.77 -17.04
CA GLU A 222 17.13 5.54 -16.28
C GLU A 222 16.97 5.81 -14.76
N GLU A 223 16.25 6.84 -14.34
CA GLU A 223 16.01 7.16 -12.91
C GLU A 223 14.85 6.36 -12.31
N PHE A 224 13.79 6.05 -13.07
CA PHE A 224 12.65 5.23 -12.66
C PHE A 224 12.82 3.73 -12.95
N ALA A 225 13.71 3.32 -13.81
CA ALA A 225 14.20 1.94 -13.84
C ALA A 225 14.81 1.52 -12.48
N ASN A 226 15.03 2.50 -11.61
CA ASN A 226 15.46 2.30 -10.23
C ASN A 226 14.32 2.31 -9.19
N LEU A 227 13.08 2.67 -9.50
CA LEU A 227 12.02 2.83 -8.49
C LEU A 227 10.71 2.09 -8.78
N ASP A 228 10.34 1.87 -10.04
CA ASP A 228 9.16 1.06 -10.37
C ASP A 228 9.40 0.36 -11.70
N SER A 229 9.67 -0.91 -11.65
CA SER A 229 9.48 -1.80 -12.78
C SER A 229 7.97 -2.05 -12.99
N ASP A 230 7.21 -1.00 -13.19
CA ASP A 230 6.01 -1.07 -14.00
C ASP A 230 6.41 -0.87 -15.47
N ASP A 231 7.29 -1.76 -15.94
CA ASP A 231 7.18 -2.21 -17.31
C ASP A 231 5.76 -2.77 -17.43
N LYS A 232 4.81 -1.94 -17.82
CA LYS A 232 3.66 -2.42 -18.57
C LYS A 232 4.25 -2.97 -19.84
N GLU A 233 4.81 -4.18 -19.77
CA GLU A 233 5.07 -4.99 -20.96
C GLU A 233 3.79 -4.88 -21.78
N ALA A 234 3.90 -4.41 -23.01
CA ALA A 234 2.76 -4.31 -23.93
C ALA A 234 1.99 -5.63 -23.80
N GLU A 235 0.71 -5.56 -23.39
CA GLU A 235 -0.08 -6.73 -23.01
C GLU A 235 0.10 -7.82 -24.05
N ARG A 236 0.76 -8.91 -23.69
CA ARG A 236 1.04 -10.01 -24.62
C ARG A 236 -0.29 -10.59 -25.10
N PRO A 237 -0.43 -10.85 -26.39
CA PRO A 237 -1.62 -11.48 -26.91
C PRO A 237 -1.75 -12.92 -26.38
N PRO A 238 -2.96 -13.52 -26.44
CA PRO A 238 -3.17 -14.93 -26.11
C PRO A 238 -2.25 -15.84 -26.94
N ASP A 239 -1.59 -16.81 -26.31
CA ASP A 239 -0.71 -17.75 -27.01
C ASP A 239 -1.49 -18.89 -27.69
N ILE A 240 -1.92 -18.65 -28.91
CA ILE A 240 -2.66 -19.62 -29.71
C ILE A 240 -1.82 -20.85 -30.10
N SER A 241 -0.49 -20.84 -29.95
CA SER A 241 0.36 -22.00 -30.22
C SER A 241 0.14 -23.17 -29.25
N LYS A 242 -0.43 -22.87 -28.09
CA LYS A 242 -0.77 -23.86 -27.04
C LYS A 242 -2.13 -24.51 -27.22
N LEU A 243 -2.86 -24.24 -28.32
CA LEU A 243 -4.10 -24.94 -28.63
C LEU A 243 -3.81 -26.42 -28.92
N THR A 244 -4.54 -27.30 -28.25
CA THR A 244 -4.33 -28.76 -28.33
C THR A 244 -5.30 -29.46 -29.26
N LEU A 245 -6.42 -28.81 -29.64
CA LEU A 245 -7.46 -29.34 -30.51
C LEU A 245 -7.46 -28.61 -31.84
N SER A 246 -7.58 -29.37 -32.95
CA SER A 246 -7.88 -28.82 -34.28
C SER A 246 -9.39 -28.83 -34.54
N LEU A 247 -9.87 -28.00 -35.45
CA LEU A 247 -11.29 -28.00 -35.85
C LEU A 247 -11.65 -29.30 -36.57
N GLU A 248 -10.70 -29.96 -37.23
CA GLU A 248 -10.87 -31.27 -37.83
C GLU A 248 -11.22 -32.35 -36.78
N GLU A 249 -10.48 -32.41 -35.66
CA GLU A 249 -10.75 -33.33 -34.57
C GLU A 249 -12.05 -33.01 -33.84
N MET A 250 -12.39 -31.73 -33.68
CA MET A 250 -13.64 -31.31 -33.09
C MET A 250 -14.88 -31.64 -33.93
N ALA A 251 -14.71 -31.72 -35.26
CA ALA A 251 -15.76 -31.98 -36.24
C ALA A 251 -17.01 -31.13 -36.04
N PRO A 252 -16.94 -29.77 -36.04
CA PRO A 252 -18.01 -28.86 -35.58
C PRO A 252 -19.30 -28.96 -36.39
N HIS A 253 -19.30 -29.55 -37.56
CA HIS A 253 -20.48 -29.74 -38.41
C HIS A 253 -21.26 -31.04 -38.14
N THR A 254 -20.64 -32.04 -37.51
CA THR A 254 -21.23 -33.35 -37.22
C THR A 254 -21.33 -33.67 -35.76
N ASN A 255 -20.52 -33.07 -34.91
CA ASN A 255 -20.50 -33.34 -33.46
C ASN A 255 -21.76 -32.78 -32.78
N PRO A 256 -22.60 -33.61 -32.12
CA PRO A 256 -23.84 -33.19 -31.47
C PRO A 256 -23.64 -32.14 -30.36
N ARG A 257 -22.44 -32.10 -29.73
CA ARG A 257 -22.07 -31.13 -28.69
C ARG A 257 -22.07 -29.69 -29.22
N TYR A 258 -21.76 -29.54 -30.51
CA TYR A 258 -21.68 -28.25 -31.18
C TYR A 258 -22.90 -27.97 -32.08
N GLY A 259 -23.84 -28.91 -32.19
CA GLY A 259 -24.93 -28.84 -33.10
C GLY A 259 -26.05 -27.89 -32.71
N ARG A 260 -26.11 -27.45 -31.43
CA ARG A 260 -27.12 -26.53 -30.91
C ARG A 260 -26.66 -25.09 -31.14
N ASP A 261 -27.37 -24.28 -31.86
CA ASP A 261 -27.02 -22.90 -32.25
C ASP A 261 -26.04 -22.16 -31.29
N GLU A 262 -26.55 -21.28 -30.41
CA GLU A 262 -25.73 -20.47 -29.52
C GLU A 262 -25.01 -21.32 -28.45
N ILE A 263 -25.72 -22.29 -27.83
CA ILE A 263 -25.15 -23.22 -26.85
C ILE A 263 -23.99 -24.01 -27.47
N GLY A 264 -24.18 -24.51 -28.70
CA GLY A 264 -23.13 -25.25 -29.38
C GLY A 264 -21.92 -24.41 -29.74
N LEU A 265 -22.12 -23.13 -30.08
CA LEU A 265 -21.01 -22.19 -30.31
C LEU A 265 -20.26 -21.87 -29.01
N GLY A 266 -20.97 -21.70 -27.90
CA GLY A 266 -20.35 -21.51 -26.59
C GLY A 266 -19.51 -22.71 -26.15
N ASN A 267 -20.02 -23.95 -26.33
CA ASN A 267 -19.27 -25.17 -26.09
C ASN A 267 -18.02 -25.25 -26.97
N MET A 268 -18.17 -24.90 -28.25
CA MET A 268 -17.08 -24.94 -29.21
C MET A 268 -15.96 -23.96 -28.85
N PHE A 269 -16.29 -22.73 -28.48
CA PHE A 269 -15.32 -21.74 -27.97
C PHE A 269 -14.61 -22.27 -26.73
N ALA A 270 -15.36 -22.77 -25.75
CA ALA A 270 -14.80 -23.27 -24.51
C ALA A 270 -13.86 -24.45 -24.70
N ASP A 271 -14.25 -25.44 -25.55
CA ASP A 271 -13.42 -26.61 -25.83
C ASP A 271 -12.15 -26.25 -26.61
N PHE A 272 -12.28 -25.39 -27.64
CA PHE A 272 -11.17 -25.00 -28.49
C PHE A 272 -10.11 -24.20 -27.75
N PHE A 273 -10.55 -23.22 -26.92
CA PHE A 273 -9.64 -22.36 -26.17
C PHE A 273 -9.39 -22.84 -24.73
N LYS A 274 -9.85 -24.04 -24.36
CA LYS A 274 -9.63 -24.60 -23.03
C LYS A 274 -8.21 -24.46 -22.49
N PRO A 275 -7.13 -24.66 -23.30
CA PRO A 275 -5.77 -24.53 -22.81
C PRO A 275 -5.34 -23.10 -22.43
N ILE A 276 -5.96 -22.07 -23.06
CA ILE A 276 -5.46 -20.69 -22.98
C ILE A 276 -6.49 -19.66 -22.53
N ALA A 277 -7.77 -20.03 -22.37
CA ALA A 277 -8.80 -19.11 -21.90
C ALA A 277 -9.73 -19.81 -20.90
N ARG A 278 -9.91 -19.23 -19.73
CA ARG A 278 -10.74 -19.77 -18.63
C ARG A 278 -11.52 -18.67 -17.95
N TYR A 279 -12.77 -18.94 -17.68
CA TYR A 279 -13.60 -18.00 -16.91
C TYR A 279 -13.45 -18.26 -15.40
N ASN A 280 -13.13 -17.21 -14.67
CA ASN A 280 -13.10 -17.26 -13.21
C ASN A 280 -14.45 -16.79 -12.66
N SER A 281 -15.22 -17.71 -12.06
CA SER A 281 -16.57 -17.44 -11.58
C SER A 281 -16.59 -16.58 -10.31
N GLU A 282 -15.52 -16.61 -9.50
CA GLU A 282 -15.44 -15.86 -8.24
C GLU A 282 -15.21 -14.36 -8.51
N ARG A 283 -14.35 -14.04 -9.49
CA ARG A 283 -14.06 -12.65 -9.90
C ARG A 283 -14.95 -12.14 -11.04
N GLY A 284 -15.67 -13.03 -11.72
CA GLY A 284 -16.53 -12.67 -12.83
C GLY A 284 -15.82 -12.28 -14.12
N ILE A 285 -14.54 -12.64 -14.28
CA ILE A 285 -13.67 -12.25 -15.40
C ILE A 285 -13.03 -13.47 -16.07
N TRP A 286 -12.63 -13.29 -17.34
CA TRP A 286 -11.80 -14.26 -18.03
C TRP A 286 -10.34 -14.13 -17.59
N PHE A 287 -9.66 -15.26 -17.58
CA PHE A 287 -8.19 -15.34 -17.52
C PHE A 287 -7.70 -15.92 -18.84
N VAL A 288 -6.65 -15.34 -19.37
CA VAL A 288 -6.06 -15.73 -20.65
C VAL A 288 -4.56 -15.97 -20.47
N TYR A 289 -4.08 -17.07 -21.04
CA TYR A 289 -2.67 -17.43 -21.03
C TYR A 289 -1.94 -16.73 -22.17
N ASP A 290 -0.86 -16.01 -21.86
CA ASP A 290 -0.09 -15.17 -22.79
C ASP A 290 1.22 -15.82 -23.28
N GLY A 291 1.38 -17.13 -23.02
CA GLY A 291 2.61 -17.85 -23.30
C GLY A 291 3.55 -17.98 -22.12
N VAL A 292 3.37 -17.16 -21.07
CA VAL A 292 4.19 -17.12 -19.87
C VAL A 292 3.35 -17.30 -18.59
N VAL A 293 2.25 -16.55 -18.50
CA VAL A 293 1.36 -16.53 -17.31
C VAL A 293 -0.11 -16.45 -17.71
N TRP A 294 -0.98 -16.78 -16.76
CA TRP A 294 -2.40 -16.52 -16.84
C TRP A 294 -2.70 -15.12 -16.31
N GLN A 295 -3.24 -14.26 -17.18
CA GLN A 295 -3.59 -12.88 -16.84
C GLN A 295 -5.10 -12.65 -16.85
N PRO A 296 -5.63 -11.78 -15.94
CA PRO A 296 -7.01 -11.35 -16.03
C PRO A 296 -7.24 -10.54 -17.30
N ASP A 297 -8.31 -10.88 -18.02
CA ASP A 297 -8.72 -10.18 -19.25
C ASP A 297 -9.72 -9.08 -18.88
N MET A 298 -9.21 -7.89 -18.65
CA MET A 298 -10.04 -6.74 -18.31
C MET A 298 -10.91 -6.36 -19.51
N GLU A 299 -12.22 -6.12 -19.26
CA GLU A 299 -13.22 -5.81 -20.28
C GLU A 299 -13.43 -6.88 -21.35
N ASN A 300 -12.85 -8.08 -21.17
CA ASN A 300 -12.94 -9.22 -22.10
C ASN A 300 -12.33 -8.93 -23.49
N LEU A 301 -11.31 -8.09 -23.59
CA LEU A 301 -10.71 -7.68 -24.85
C LEU A 301 -10.00 -8.84 -25.53
N LYS A 302 -9.22 -9.63 -24.80
CA LYS A 302 -8.45 -10.76 -25.33
C LYS A 302 -9.37 -11.89 -25.80
N VAL A 303 -10.39 -12.24 -25.02
CA VAL A 303 -11.36 -13.28 -25.44
C VAL A 303 -12.23 -12.83 -26.60
N ALA A 304 -12.50 -11.51 -26.74
CA ALA A 304 -13.19 -10.99 -27.91
C ALA A 304 -12.35 -11.18 -29.21
N GLU A 305 -11.04 -11.02 -29.14
CA GLU A 305 -10.16 -11.34 -30.28
C GLU A 305 -10.12 -12.85 -30.54
N LEU A 306 -10.05 -13.69 -29.51
CA LEU A 306 -10.16 -15.15 -29.67
C LEU A 306 -11.49 -15.55 -30.33
N ALA A 307 -12.59 -14.86 -30.00
CA ALA A 307 -13.90 -15.11 -30.63
C ALA A 307 -13.90 -14.74 -32.12
N LYS A 308 -13.21 -13.66 -32.53
CA LYS A 308 -13.01 -13.32 -33.96
C LYS A 308 -12.16 -14.35 -34.63
N TYR A 309 -11.04 -14.74 -34.03
CA TYR A 309 -10.14 -15.79 -34.56
C TYR A 309 -10.91 -17.09 -34.81
N LEU A 310 -11.75 -17.54 -33.85
CA LEU A 310 -12.58 -18.73 -34.04
C LEU A 310 -13.56 -18.57 -35.23
N ALA A 311 -14.22 -17.41 -35.33
CA ALA A 311 -15.16 -17.15 -36.44
C ALA A 311 -14.49 -17.29 -37.80
N ASP A 312 -13.29 -16.75 -37.96
CA ASP A 312 -12.50 -16.84 -39.22
C ASP A 312 -12.05 -18.27 -39.48
N LYS A 313 -11.57 -18.98 -38.46
CA LYS A 313 -11.18 -20.40 -38.61
C LYS A 313 -12.33 -21.30 -38.97
N LEU A 314 -13.53 -21.09 -38.37
CA LEU A 314 -14.74 -21.84 -38.72
C LEU A 314 -15.21 -21.58 -40.17
N TYR A 315 -15.05 -20.33 -40.65
CA TYR A 315 -15.37 -19.99 -42.01
C TYR A 315 -14.46 -20.72 -42.99
N LEU A 316 -13.13 -20.74 -42.71
CA LEU A 316 -12.18 -21.51 -43.50
C LEU A 316 -12.43 -23.02 -43.43
N PHE A 317 -12.79 -23.54 -42.27
CA PHE A 317 -13.17 -24.95 -42.08
C PHE A 317 -14.38 -25.32 -42.92
N ALA A 318 -15.37 -24.41 -43.02
CA ALA A 318 -16.57 -24.66 -43.83
C ALA A 318 -16.23 -24.98 -45.29
N LEU A 319 -15.18 -24.41 -45.83
CA LEU A 319 -14.73 -24.66 -47.22
C LEU A 319 -14.24 -26.11 -47.43
N LYS A 320 -13.87 -26.82 -46.35
CA LYS A 320 -13.42 -28.22 -46.38
C LYS A 320 -14.59 -29.23 -46.35
N ILE A 321 -15.82 -28.78 -46.06
CA ILE A 321 -17.00 -29.64 -46.01
C ILE A 321 -17.41 -29.99 -47.43
N THR A 322 -17.41 -31.28 -47.78
CA THR A 322 -17.66 -31.78 -49.12
C THR A 322 -19.15 -31.75 -49.49
N GLU A 323 -20.06 -32.04 -48.56
CA GLU A 323 -21.49 -32.05 -48.77
C GLU A 323 -22.05 -30.61 -48.87
N GLU A 324 -22.56 -30.25 -50.03
CA GLU A 324 -22.97 -28.87 -50.34
C GLU A 324 -24.06 -28.34 -49.38
N ASP A 325 -25.06 -29.14 -49.07
CA ASP A 325 -26.19 -28.74 -48.18
C ASP A 325 -25.72 -28.61 -46.74
N VAL A 326 -24.80 -29.45 -46.29
CA VAL A 326 -24.18 -29.36 -44.96
C VAL A 326 -23.31 -28.11 -44.87
N ARG A 327 -22.48 -27.88 -45.91
CA ARG A 327 -21.66 -26.70 -46.01
C ARG A 327 -22.45 -25.39 -46.00
N LYS A 328 -23.52 -25.28 -46.74
CA LYS A 328 -24.38 -24.11 -46.77
C LYS A 328 -24.97 -23.81 -45.36
N ARG A 329 -25.60 -24.81 -44.74
CA ARG A 329 -26.16 -24.67 -43.38
C ARG A 329 -25.09 -24.28 -42.37
N PHE A 330 -23.89 -24.82 -42.46
CA PHE A 330 -22.79 -24.50 -41.57
C PHE A 330 -22.29 -23.06 -41.82
N ILE A 331 -22.11 -22.62 -43.06
CA ILE A 331 -21.76 -21.25 -43.42
C ILE A 331 -22.79 -20.25 -42.88
N ASP A 332 -24.08 -20.51 -43.08
CA ASP A 332 -25.14 -19.62 -42.58
C ASP A 332 -25.13 -19.45 -41.06
N ARG A 333 -24.74 -20.50 -40.34
CA ARG A 333 -24.58 -20.49 -38.91
C ARG A 333 -23.35 -19.68 -38.51
N VAL A 334 -22.17 -19.96 -39.08
CA VAL A 334 -20.89 -19.30 -38.76
C VAL A 334 -20.91 -17.83 -39.14
N ARG A 335 -21.62 -17.47 -40.24
CA ARG A 335 -21.78 -16.09 -40.70
C ARG A 335 -22.37 -15.19 -39.63
N LYS A 336 -23.23 -15.71 -38.72
CA LYS A 336 -23.75 -14.95 -37.60
C LYS A 336 -22.65 -14.45 -36.68
N LEU A 337 -21.53 -15.16 -36.51
CA LEU A 337 -20.39 -14.76 -35.72
C LEU A 337 -19.65 -13.52 -36.22
N GLN A 338 -19.90 -13.08 -37.47
CA GLN A 338 -19.42 -11.80 -37.94
C GLN A 338 -20.08 -10.61 -37.20
N GLN A 339 -21.24 -10.82 -36.58
CA GLN A 339 -21.92 -9.82 -35.79
C GLN A 339 -21.50 -9.93 -34.32
N ARG A 340 -21.18 -8.78 -33.70
CA ARG A 340 -20.75 -8.71 -32.28
C ARG A 340 -21.75 -9.40 -31.33
N LYS A 341 -23.05 -9.17 -31.52
CA LYS A 341 -24.10 -9.74 -30.66
C LYS A 341 -23.97 -11.25 -30.49
N HIS A 342 -23.70 -11.99 -31.57
CA HIS A 342 -23.58 -13.45 -31.52
C HIS A 342 -22.27 -13.91 -30.89
N ARG A 343 -21.18 -13.16 -31.07
CA ARG A 343 -19.93 -13.43 -30.37
C ARG A 343 -20.08 -13.20 -28.85
N ASP A 344 -20.74 -12.11 -28.45
CA ASP A 344 -21.00 -11.84 -27.04
C ASP A 344 -21.88 -12.93 -26.39
N THR A 345 -22.88 -13.45 -27.13
CA THR A 345 -23.72 -14.57 -26.66
C THR A 345 -22.89 -15.85 -26.54
N MET A 346 -22.08 -16.17 -27.54
CA MET A 346 -21.16 -17.32 -27.51
C MET A 346 -20.22 -17.26 -26.29
N LEU A 347 -19.62 -16.10 -26.03
CA LEU A 347 -18.75 -15.92 -24.86
C LEU A 347 -19.52 -16.05 -23.53
N LYS A 348 -20.77 -15.58 -23.45
CA LYS A 348 -21.62 -15.75 -22.25
C LYS A 348 -21.91 -17.23 -21.98
N ASP A 349 -22.25 -18.00 -22.99
CA ASP A 349 -22.52 -19.43 -22.86
C ASP A 349 -21.25 -20.22 -22.52
N ALA A 350 -20.09 -19.84 -23.08
CA ALA A 350 -18.81 -20.46 -22.82
C ALA A 350 -18.36 -20.35 -21.35
N LYS A 351 -18.78 -19.31 -20.61
CA LYS A 351 -18.40 -19.08 -19.20
C LYS A 351 -18.72 -20.27 -18.29
N SER A 352 -19.80 -20.97 -18.53
CA SER A 352 -20.28 -22.05 -17.70
C SER A 352 -19.64 -23.42 -17.98
N VAL A 353 -18.88 -23.55 -19.08
CA VAL A 353 -18.39 -24.87 -19.54
C VAL A 353 -17.19 -25.34 -18.73
N PHE A 354 -16.18 -24.50 -18.52
CA PHE A 354 -14.99 -24.83 -17.75
C PHE A 354 -14.58 -23.69 -16.80
N PRO A 355 -15.44 -23.34 -15.83
CA PRO A 355 -15.07 -22.30 -14.90
C PRO A 355 -13.92 -22.74 -14.00
N LEU A 356 -13.01 -21.82 -13.64
CA LEU A 356 -11.93 -22.02 -12.68
C LEU A 356 -12.13 -21.14 -11.46
N SER A 357 -11.82 -21.67 -10.28
CA SER A 357 -11.70 -20.92 -9.04
C SER A 357 -10.33 -20.27 -8.94
N MET A 358 -10.23 -19.13 -8.23
CA MET A 358 -8.94 -18.51 -7.89
C MET A 358 -8.01 -19.47 -7.16
N LYS A 359 -8.58 -20.40 -6.39
CA LYS A 359 -7.80 -21.43 -5.68
C LYS A 359 -7.06 -22.41 -6.58
N GLN A 360 -7.32 -22.45 -7.88
CA GLN A 360 -6.66 -23.34 -8.82
C GLN A 360 -5.42 -22.72 -9.47
N TYR A 361 -5.23 -21.39 -9.30
CA TYR A 361 -4.04 -20.69 -9.76
C TYR A 361 -2.95 -20.72 -8.68
N ASP A 362 -1.68 -20.70 -9.11
CA ASP A 362 -0.48 -20.63 -8.26
C ASP A 362 -0.42 -21.70 -7.15
N GLN A 363 -1.02 -22.90 -7.38
CA GLN A 363 -1.07 -23.97 -6.38
C GLN A 363 0.29 -24.59 -6.11
N ASP A 364 1.12 -24.67 -7.11
CA ASP A 364 2.44 -25.26 -6.95
C ASP A 364 3.44 -24.23 -6.44
N ILE A 365 3.63 -24.23 -5.11
CA ILE A 365 4.51 -23.31 -4.40
C ILE A 365 6.00 -23.51 -4.71
N TYR A 366 6.38 -24.56 -5.43
CA TYR A 366 7.77 -24.86 -5.81
C TYR A 366 8.08 -24.54 -7.27
N LEU A 367 7.12 -24.15 -8.08
CA LEU A 367 7.37 -23.65 -9.42
C LEU A 367 7.71 -22.17 -9.36
N PHE A 368 8.88 -21.78 -9.85
CA PHE A 368 9.30 -20.38 -9.96
C PHE A 368 9.39 -20.00 -11.44
N ASN A 369 8.54 -19.09 -11.86
CA ASN A 369 8.39 -18.69 -13.24
C ASN A 369 9.35 -17.55 -13.56
N CYS A 370 10.25 -17.75 -14.52
CA CYS A 370 11.16 -16.76 -15.09
C CYS A 370 10.63 -16.28 -16.44
N LYS A 371 11.20 -15.20 -16.99
CA LYS A 371 10.77 -14.64 -18.28
C LYS A 371 10.90 -15.62 -19.46
N ASN A 372 11.84 -16.56 -19.41
CA ASN A 372 12.17 -17.51 -20.47
C ASN A 372 11.83 -18.97 -20.15
N GLY A 373 11.18 -19.27 -19.03
CA GLY A 373 10.79 -20.62 -18.64
C GLY A 373 10.50 -20.76 -17.15
N THR A 374 10.14 -21.96 -16.74
CA THR A 374 9.74 -22.28 -15.37
C THR A 374 10.77 -23.19 -14.70
N LEU A 375 11.24 -22.81 -13.51
CA LEU A 375 12.08 -23.62 -12.63
C LEU A 375 11.23 -24.44 -11.69
N ASP A 376 11.40 -25.75 -11.69
CA ASP A 376 10.92 -26.62 -10.59
C ASP A 376 11.99 -26.68 -9.49
N LEU A 377 11.72 -26.00 -8.38
CA LEU A 377 12.66 -25.91 -7.25
C LEU A 377 12.83 -27.24 -6.47
N ARG A 378 12.01 -28.26 -6.74
CA ARG A 378 12.19 -29.61 -6.15
C ARG A 378 13.29 -30.37 -6.86
N THR A 379 13.29 -30.32 -8.19
CA THR A 379 14.22 -31.03 -9.07
C THR A 379 15.38 -30.14 -9.53
N MET A 380 15.23 -28.81 -9.49
CA MET A 380 16.11 -27.82 -10.11
C MET A 380 16.12 -27.88 -11.64
N GLU A 381 15.07 -28.44 -12.21
CA GLU A 381 14.90 -28.51 -13.65
C GLU A 381 14.32 -27.21 -14.17
N PHE A 382 14.88 -26.68 -15.25
CA PHE A 382 14.37 -25.55 -15.98
C PHE A 382 13.69 -26.04 -17.27
N ARG A 383 12.47 -25.63 -17.51
CA ARG A 383 11.67 -26.07 -18.66
C ARG A 383 10.85 -24.94 -19.27
N GLU A 384 10.31 -25.18 -20.46
CA GLU A 384 9.37 -24.27 -21.09
C GLU A 384 8.12 -24.03 -20.23
N HIS A 385 7.51 -22.87 -20.43
CA HIS A 385 6.23 -22.52 -19.81
C HIS A 385 5.10 -23.46 -20.25
N ARG A 386 4.20 -23.75 -19.32
CA ARG A 386 3.04 -24.61 -19.57
C ARG A 386 1.77 -23.96 -19.02
N PRO A 387 0.69 -23.86 -19.83
CA PRO A 387 -0.59 -23.34 -19.34
C PRO A 387 -1.19 -24.18 -18.20
N GLU A 388 -0.88 -25.48 -18.13
CA GLU A 388 -1.35 -26.43 -17.11
C GLU A 388 -0.78 -26.14 -15.71
N ASP A 389 0.30 -25.36 -15.62
CA ASP A 389 0.87 -24.93 -14.34
C ASP A 389 0.01 -23.87 -13.64
N PHE A 390 -0.91 -23.23 -14.36
CA PHE A 390 -1.82 -22.17 -13.86
C PHE A 390 -1.09 -21.05 -13.11
N LEU A 391 0.13 -20.71 -13.53
CA LEU A 391 0.91 -19.64 -12.90
C LEU A 391 0.38 -18.27 -13.33
N THR A 392 0.22 -17.36 -12.37
CA THR A 392 -0.22 -15.97 -12.60
C THR A 392 0.90 -14.96 -12.37
N LYS A 393 2.10 -15.40 -11.97
CA LYS A 393 3.23 -14.56 -11.61
C LYS A 393 4.48 -14.93 -12.37
N VAL A 394 5.31 -13.91 -12.63
CA VAL A 394 6.58 -14.07 -13.32
C VAL A 394 7.66 -13.22 -12.68
N SER A 395 8.87 -13.75 -12.62
CA SER A 395 10.10 -13.00 -12.37
C SER A 395 10.59 -12.40 -13.69
N PRO A 396 11.04 -11.13 -13.73
CA PRO A 396 11.56 -10.52 -14.96
C PRO A 396 12.90 -11.10 -15.42
N VAL A 397 13.49 -12.01 -14.64
CA VAL A 397 14.80 -12.59 -14.94
C VAL A 397 14.73 -13.52 -16.15
N ILE A 398 15.68 -13.33 -17.07
CA ILE A 398 16.00 -14.33 -18.10
C ILE A 398 16.99 -15.29 -17.47
N TYR A 399 16.52 -16.47 -17.06
CA TYR A 399 17.33 -17.45 -16.38
C TYR A 399 18.40 -18.06 -17.29
N ALA A 400 19.65 -18.04 -16.85
CA ALA A 400 20.79 -18.68 -17.49
C ALA A 400 21.56 -19.48 -16.40
N PRO A 401 21.64 -20.82 -16.50
CA PRO A 401 22.19 -21.67 -15.44
C PRO A 401 23.67 -21.39 -15.13
N ASP A 402 24.43 -20.90 -16.11
CA ASP A 402 25.87 -20.63 -15.98
C ASP A 402 26.17 -19.16 -15.64
N ALA A 403 25.16 -18.32 -15.48
CA ALA A 403 25.36 -16.93 -15.12
C ALA A 403 25.88 -16.79 -13.68
N ASP A 404 26.83 -15.90 -13.48
CA ASP A 404 27.34 -15.51 -12.17
C ASP A 404 27.42 -13.98 -12.05
N CYS A 405 27.35 -13.47 -10.84
CA CYS A 405 27.59 -12.06 -10.53
C CYS A 405 28.68 -11.93 -9.45
N PRO A 406 29.97 -11.93 -9.82
CA PRO A 406 31.07 -11.83 -8.85
C PRO A 406 30.98 -10.59 -7.98
N ARG A 407 30.53 -9.46 -8.52
CA ARG A 407 30.35 -8.21 -7.74
C ARG A 407 29.31 -8.37 -6.63
N TRP A 408 28.22 -9.13 -6.89
CA TRP A 408 27.22 -9.47 -5.86
C TRP A 408 27.85 -10.29 -4.72
N ARG A 409 28.62 -11.32 -5.04
CA ARG A 409 29.30 -12.17 -4.04
C ARG A 409 30.29 -11.36 -3.19
N THR A 410 31.03 -10.45 -3.80
CA THR A 410 31.91 -9.51 -3.11
C THR A 410 31.10 -8.59 -2.21
N PHE A 411 30.00 -7.99 -2.71
CA PHE A 411 29.12 -7.13 -1.95
C PHE A 411 28.53 -7.84 -0.71
N ILE A 412 28.07 -9.07 -0.86
CA ILE A 412 27.58 -9.86 0.29
C ILE A 412 28.70 -10.08 1.33
N THR A 413 29.91 -10.36 0.89
CA THR A 413 31.07 -10.50 1.78
C THR A 413 31.39 -9.19 2.50
N GLU A 414 31.35 -8.06 1.81
CA GLU A 414 31.60 -6.73 2.35
C GLU A 414 30.56 -6.36 3.43
N ILE A 415 29.25 -6.51 3.15
CA ILE A 415 28.18 -6.15 4.10
C ILE A 415 28.13 -7.08 5.30
N MET A 416 28.60 -8.32 5.18
CA MET A 416 28.72 -9.28 6.27
C MET A 416 30.09 -9.23 6.96
N GLN A 417 30.97 -8.28 6.60
CA GLN A 417 32.32 -8.08 7.18
C GLN A 417 33.17 -9.35 7.15
N GLY A 418 33.03 -10.18 6.12
CA GLY A 418 33.77 -11.44 5.97
C GLY A 418 33.21 -12.60 6.82
N ASP A 419 32.16 -12.40 7.63
CA ASP A 419 31.50 -13.50 8.35
C ASP A 419 30.76 -14.40 7.36
N LYS A 420 31.43 -15.47 6.94
CA LYS A 420 30.90 -16.44 5.98
C LYS A 420 29.63 -17.14 6.50
N ALA A 421 29.58 -17.47 7.77
CA ALA A 421 28.43 -18.19 8.34
C ALA A 421 27.16 -17.31 8.30
N ARG A 422 27.31 -16.01 8.58
CA ARG A 422 26.25 -15.02 8.48
C ARG A 422 25.84 -14.77 7.02
N ALA A 423 26.82 -14.70 6.10
CA ALA A 423 26.56 -14.58 4.66
C ALA A 423 25.79 -15.81 4.13
N ASP A 424 26.21 -17.02 4.47
CA ASP A 424 25.52 -18.27 4.10
C ASP A 424 24.10 -18.33 4.72
N TYR A 425 23.90 -17.79 5.91
CA TYR A 425 22.58 -17.70 6.54
C TYR A 425 21.65 -16.75 5.80
N LEU A 426 22.13 -15.55 5.46
CA LEU A 426 21.38 -14.61 4.63
C LEU A 426 21.02 -15.22 3.27
N GLN A 427 21.99 -15.91 2.63
CA GLN A 427 21.76 -16.59 1.36
C GLN A 427 20.69 -17.68 1.49
N LYS A 428 20.70 -18.49 2.57
CA LYS A 428 19.67 -19.50 2.85
C LYS A 428 18.29 -18.86 3.07
N ALA A 429 18.22 -17.78 3.83
CA ALA A 429 16.96 -17.07 4.12
C ALA A 429 16.32 -16.51 2.84
N ILE A 430 17.14 -15.86 1.99
CA ILE A 430 16.71 -15.31 0.71
C ILE A 430 16.36 -16.44 -0.27
N GLY A 431 17.20 -17.49 -0.37
CA GLY A 431 16.93 -18.65 -1.23
C GLY A 431 15.64 -19.39 -0.86
N TYR A 432 15.34 -19.53 0.43
CA TYR A 432 14.07 -20.07 0.93
C TYR A 432 12.87 -19.28 0.41
N SER A 433 13.04 -17.97 0.17
CA SER A 433 11.96 -17.10 -0.32
C SER A 433 11.59 -17.34 -1.78
N LEU A 434 12.38 -18.08 -2.56
CA LEU A 434 11.99 -18.50 -3.92
C LEU A 434 10.75 -19.41 -3.91
N THR A 435 10.51 -20.13 -2.82
CA THR A 435 9.35 -21.00 -2.64
C THR A 435 8.20 -20.30 -1.96
N GLY A 436 6.99 -20.84 -2.06
CA GLY A 436 5.85 -20.47 -1.20
C GLY A 436 5.78 -21.28 0.12
N ASP A 437 6.81 -22.05 0.47
CA ASP A 437 6.88 -22.84 1.70
C ASP A 437 7.09 -21.92 2.93
N THR A 438 6.26 -22.05 3.96
CA THR A 438 6.31 -21.23 5.19
C THR A 438 6.53 -22.06 6.45
N ARG A 439 6.96 -23.33 6.33
CA ARG A 439 7.13 -24.26 7.46
C ARG A 439 8.10 -23.80 8.56
N MET A 440 9.00 -22.85 8.26
CA MET A 440 9.91 -22.29 9.26
C MET A 440 9.25 -21.24 10.16
N GLU A 441 8.04 -20.80 9.82
CA GLU A 441 7.19 -19.88 10.58
C GLU A 441 7.91 -18.67 11.17
N CYS A 442 8.81 -18.06 10.44
CA CYS A 442 9.64 -16.96 10.93
C CYS A 442 9.64 -15.75 10.00
N LEU A 443 10.01 -14.61 10.56
CA LEU A 443 10.37 -13.38 9.85
C LEU A 443 11.83 -13.00 10.13
N PHE A 444 12.41 -12.26 9.22
CA PHE A 444 13.80 -11.82 9.29
C PHE A 444 13.84 -10.31 9.52
N ILE A 445 14.62 -9.86 10.51
CA ILE A 445 14.88 -8.44 10.74
C ILE A 445 16.34 -8.19 10.37
N LEU A 446 16.55 -7.43 9.31
CA LEU A 446 17.86 -6.94 8.90
C LEU A 446 18.13 -5.68 9.70
N TYR A 447 18.91 -5.81 10.75
CA TYR A 447 19.17 -4.72 11.67
C TYR A 447 20.59 -4.18 11.50
N GLY A 448 20.71 -2.87 11.41
CA GLY A 448 21.99 -2.18 11.50
C GLY A 448 21.77 -0.77 12.06
N PRO A 449 22.50 -0.40 13.15
CA PRO A 449 22.25 0.85 13.88
C PRO A 449 22.56 2.10 13.06
N THR A 450 23.35 1.94 11.99
CA THR A 450 23.74 3.02 11.08
C THR A 450 23.03 2.89 9.73
N SER A 451 22.97 3.98 8.98
CA SER A 451 22.64 3.96 7.55
C SER A 451 23.82 3.47 6.71
N ARG A 452 23.65 3.32 5.40
CA ARG A 452 24.71 2.96 4.44
C ARG A 452 25.45 1.66 4.78
N ASN A 453 24.70 0.62 5.09
CA ASN A 453 25.17 -0.71 5.46
C ASN A 453 24.77 -1.82 4.47
N GLY A 454 24.26 -1.45 3.30
CA GLY A 454 23.92 -2.36 2.23
C GLY A 454 22.53 -3.01 2.32
N LYS A 455 21.77 -2.84 3.42
CA LYS A 455 20.42 -3.43 3.58
C LYS A 455 19.48 -3.09 2.42
N GLY A 456 19.33 -1.78 2.13
CA GLY A 456 18.44 -1.29 1.07
C GLY A 456 18.81 -1.84 -0.29
N THR A 457 20.10 -1.82 -0.64
CA THR A 457 20.62 -2.37 -1.91
C THR A 457 20.33 -3.86 -2.02
N THR A 458 20.53 -4.64 -0.95
CA THR A 458 20.22 -6.07 -0.92
C THR A 458 18.74 -6.30 -1.18
N MET A 459 17.85 -5.66 -0.42
CA MET A 459 16.40 -5.88 -0.51
C MET A 459 15.83 -5.45 -1.86
N GLU A 460 16.27 -4.32 -2.39
CA GLU A 460 15.83 -3.81 -3.69
C GLU A 460 16.26 -4.74 -4.83
N SER A 461 17.51 -5.23 -4.82
CA SER A 461 17.98 -6.19 -5.82
C SER A 461 17.19 -7.50 -5.78
N ILE A 462 16.89 -8.01 -4.57
CA ILE A 462 16.08 -9.21 -4.43
C ILE A 462 14.63 -8.98 -4.89
N LEU A 463 14.02 -7.86 -4.53
CA LEU A 463 12.68 -7.50 -5.00
C LEU A 463 12.60 -7.45 -6.53
N ARG A 464 13.60 -6.86 -7.18
CA ARG A 464 13.68 -6.80 -8.64
C ARG A 464 13.74 -8.20 -9.26
N ILE A 465 14.54 -9.10 -8.70
CA ILE A 465 14.64 -10.50 -9.15
C ILE A 465 13.34 -11.25 -8.90
N MET A 466 12.71 -11.04 -7.76
CA MET A 466 11.45 -11.68 -7.42
C MET A 466 10.29 -11.21 -8.31
N GLY A 467 10.35 -10.00 -8.88
CA GLY A 467 9.32 -9.45 -9.73
C GLY A 467 7.94 -9.54 -9.08
N GLU A 468 6.96 -10.14 -9.73
CA GLU A 468 5.60 -10.25 -9.19
C GLU A 468 5.48 -11.13 -7.93
N TYR A 469 6.49 -11.98 -7.64
CA TYR A 469 6.59 -12.74 -6.39
C TYR A 469 7.07 -11.89 -5.21
N GLY A 470 7.62 -10.68 -5.46
CA GLY A 470 8.09 -9.74 -4.45
C GLY A 470 7.10 -8.62 -4.20
N LYS A 471 6.96 -8.17 -2.95
CA LYS A 471 6.12 -7.02 -2.59
C LYS A 471 6.81 -6.16 -1.53
N ASN A 472 6.67 -4.85 -1.68
CA ASN A 472 6.91 -3.92 -0.58
C ASN A 472 5.60 -3.77 0.22
N ALA A 473 5.70 -3.79 1.54
CA ALA A 473 4.58 -3.58 2.44
C ALA A 473 4.85 -2.38 3.36
N ASP A 474 3.79 -1.66 3.69
CA ASP A 474 3.87 -0.53 4.60
C ASP A 474 4.23 -0.99 6.02
N PRO A 475 5.19 -0.33 6.70
CA PRO A 475 5.57 -0.67 8.07
C PRO A 475 4.40 -0.68 9.06
N THR A 476 3.39 0.16 8.86
CA THR A 476 2.21 0.23 9.72
C THR A 476 1.32 -1.01 9.66
N MET A 477 1.50 -1.85 8.63
CA MET A 477 0.79 -3.12 8.49
C MET A 477 1.00 -4.04 9.71
N LEU A 478 2.24 -4.10 10.24
CA LEU A 478 2.58 -4.91 11.41
C LEU A 478 2.41 -4.16 12.74
N GLN A 479 1.95 -2.92 12.73
CA GLN A 479 1.83 -2.11 13.94
C GLN A 479 0.61 -2.50 14.78
N ALA A 480 0.82 -2.67 16.08
CA ALA A 480 -0.25 -2.86 17.04
C ALA A 480 -1.17 -1.62 17.10
N LYS A 481 -2.44 -1.78 16.74
CA LYS A 481 -3.46 -0.72 16.73
C LYS A 481 -4.22 -0.72 18.05
N PHE A 482 -4.06 0.29 18.90
CA PHE A 482 -4.66 0.37 20.22
C PHE A 482 -6.18 0.63 20.24
N ASN A 483 -6.80 1.08 19.12
CA ASN A 483 -8.20 1.49 19.07
C ASN A 483 -8.96 1.07 17.81
N SER A 484 -8.50 0.08 17.07
CA SER A 484 -9.28 -0.44 15.92
C SER A 484 -10.20 -1.56 16.39
N GLN A 485 -11.44 -1.56 15.91
CA GLN A 485 -12.24 -2.78 15.87
C GLN A 485 -11.40 -3.85 15.15
N SER A 486 -10.76 -4.69 15.95
CA SER A 486 -9.87 -5.73 15.46
C SER A 486 -10.68 -6.71 14.63
N GLY A 487 -10.33 -6.87 13.35
CA GLY A 487 -10.83 -7.96 12.52
C GLY A 487 -11.44 -7.59 11.18
N GLY A 488 -11.42 -6.31 10.75
CA GLY A 488 -11.82 -5.96 9.39
C GLY A 488 -10.79 -6.44 8.34
N PRO A 489 -11.24 -6.92 7.16
CA PRO A 489 -10.34 -7.26 6.06
C PRO A 489 -9.48 -6.06 5.67
N SER A 490 -8.17 -6.27 5.52
CA SER A 490 -7.21 -5.22 5.16
C SER A 490 -6.82 -5.34 3.69
N GLU A 491 -6.87 -4.25 2.93
CA GLU A 491 -6.38 -4.19 1.56
C GLU A 491 -4.87 -4.42 1.50
N GLU A 492 -4.10 -3.87 2.44
CA GLU A 492 -2.66 -4.06 2.52
C GLU A 492 -2.28 -5.55 2.60
N ILE A 493 -3.03 -6.32 3.41
CA ILE A 493 -2.84 -7.77 3.51
C ILE A 493 -3.33 -8.48 2.24
N ALA A 494 -4.41 -8.01 1.61
CA ALA A 494 -4.92 -8.59 0.37
C ALA A 494 -3.88 -8.51 -0.77
N ARG A 495 -3.13 -7.43 -0.85
CA ARG A 495 -2.06 -7.23 -1.85
C ARG A 495 -0.89 -8.20 -1.71
N LEU A 496 -0.73 -8.85 -0.56
CA LEU A 496 0.32 -9.86 -0.32
C LEU A 496 -0.07 -11.26 -0.79
N ALA A 497 -1.33 -11.49 -1.15
CA ALA A 497 -1.79 -12.81 -1.61
C ALA A 497 -0.97 -13.28 -2.82
N GLY A 498 -0.42 -14.51 -2.72
CA GLY A 498 0.40 -15.14 -3.75
C GLY A 498 1.84 -14.61 -3.87
N SER A 499 2.26 -13.60 -3.08
CA SER A 499 3.67 -13.23 -2.99
C SER A 499 4.50 -14.28 -2.24
N ARG A 500 5.83 -14.25 -2.39
CA ARG A 500 6.79 -15.16 -1.73
C ARG A 500 7.82 -14.41 -0.90
N PHE A 501 8.06 -13.15 -1.26
CA PHE A 501 9.01 -12.27 -0.60
C PHE A 501 8.31 -10.95 -0.28
N VAL A 502 8.30 -10.55 0.98
CA VAL A 502 7.71 -9.28 1.44
C VAL A 502 8.79 -8.48 2.15
N ASN A 503 9.11 -7.32 1.60
CA ASN A 503 10.03 -6.37 2.21
C ASN A 503 9.24 -5.27 2.93
N ILE A 504 9.62 -4.98 4.17
CA ILE A 504 9.13 -3.86 4.97
C ILE A 504 10.33 -2.98 5.30
N SER A 505 10.31 -1.75 4.81
CA SER A 505 11.45 -0.84 4.96
C SER A 505 11.16 0.25 5.97
N GLU A 506 12.17 0.55 6.79
CA GLU A 506 12.24 1.72 7.67
C GLU A 506 11.00 1.98 8.55
N PRO A 507 10.59 1.01 9.38
CA PRO A 507 9.55 1.29 10.37
C PRO A 507 9.96 2.44 11.27
N GLU A 508 8.99 3.29 11.65
CA GLU A 508 9.22 4.42 12.55
C GLU A 508 9.88 3.97 13.87
N LYS A 509 10.66 4.87 14.50
CA LYS A 509 11.44 4.58 15.73
C LYS A 509 10.65 3.95 16.88
N LYS A 510 9.33 4.08 16.91
CA LYS A 510 8.46 3.64 18.02
C LYS A 510 7.39 2.63 17.58
N ILE A 511 7.59 1.94 16.46
CA ILE A 511 6.61 0.93 16.05
C ILE A 511 6.61 -0.24 17.05
N THR A 512 5.42 -0.64 17.48
CA THR A 512 5.21 -1.86 18.29
C THR A 512 4.59 -2.91 17.38
N LEU A 513 5.21 -4.08 17.29
CA LEU A 513 4.70 -5.17 16.46
C LEU A 513 3.44 -5.79 17.06
N ASP A 514 2.43 -6.00 16.22
CA ASP A 514 1.25 -6.81 16.58
C ASP A 514 1.64 -8.29 16.57
N ALA A 515 1.76 -8.87 17.75
CA ALA A 515 2.19 -10.26 17.88
C ALA A 515 1.17 -11.26 17.30
N ALA A 516 -0.13 -11.00 17.44
CA ALA A 516 -1.17 -11.86 16.92
C ALA A 516 -1.17 -11.86 15.39
N LEU A 517 -1.06 -10.69 14.78
CA LEU A 517 -0.95 -10.55 13.33
C LEU A 517 0.35 -11.17 12.81
N THR A 518 1.47 -10.93 13.49
CA THR A 518 2.78 -11.52 13.13
C THR A 518 2.71 -13.04 13.14
N LYS A 519 2.10 -13.66 14.17
CA LYS A 519 1.91 -15.11 14.25
C LYS A 519 1.07 -15.63 13.07
N ARG A 520 -0.02 -14.92 12.73
CA ARG A 520 -0.88 -15.32 11.60
C ARG A 520 -0.17 -15.18 10.24
N LEU A 521 0.58 -14.09 10.01
CA LEU A 521 1.27 -13.84 8.74
C LEU A 521 2.48 -14.74 8.52
N THR A 522 3.12 -15.23 9.60
CA THR A 522 4.26 -16.15 9.52
C THR A 522 3.86 -17.62 9.65
N GLY A 523 2.64 -17.90 10.11
CA GLY A 523 2.10 -19.25 10.28
C GLY A 523 1.39 -19.77 9.03
N ASN A 524 0.76 -20.94 9.19
CA ASN A 524 -0.04 -21.57 8.15
C ASN A 524 -1.55 -21.24 8.27
N ASP A 525 -1.91 -20.22 9.03
CA ASP A 525 -3.30 -19.82 9.25
C ASP A 525 -3.91 -19.21 7.99
N THR A 526 -5.19 -19.53 7.77
CA THR A 526 -5.97 -18.87 6.72
C THR A 526 -6.29 -17.45 7.14
N ILE A 527 -6.02 -16.48 6.28
CA ILE A 527 -6.26 -15.06 6.50
C ILE A 527 -7.39 -14.60 5.60
N THR A 528 -8.36 -13.92 6.19
CA THR A 528 -9.42 -13.22 5.44
C THR A 528 -8.93 -11.82 5.09
N ALA A 529 -8.97 -11.47 3.82
CA ALA A 529 -8.58 -10.17 3.29
C ALA A 529 -9.61 -9.67 2.27
N ARG A 530 -9.53 -8.39 1.92
CA ARG A 530 -10.45 -7.78 0.96
C ARG A 530 -9.76 -6.62 0.23
N TYR A 531 -9.84 -6.61 -1.09
CA TYR A 531 -9.53 -5.42 -1.87
C TYR A 531 -10.63 -4.36 -1.70
N LEU A 532 -10.29 -3.10 -1.90
CA LEU A 532 -11.26 -2.00 -1.82
C LEU A 532 -12.39 -2.24 -2.83
N HIS A 533 -13.64 -2.17 -2.36
CA HIS A 533 -14.87 -2.42 -3.16
C HIS A 533 -15.06 -3.85 -3.69
N GLU A 534 -14.24 -4.83 -3.29
CA GLU A 534 -14.43 -6.24 -3.64
C GLU A 534 -14.98 -7.07 -2.46
N ASN A 535 -15.39 -8.30 -2.74
CA ASN A 535 -15.77 -9.28 -1.72
C ASN A 535 -14.53 -9.76 -0.96
N SER A 536 -14.72 -10.14 0.32
CA SER A 536 -13.65 -10.77 1.10
C SER A 536 -13.30 -12.14 0.52
N PHE A 537 -12.01 -12.47 0.55
CA PHE A 537 -11.48 -13.77 0.17
C PHE A 537 -10.52 -14.28 1.24
N GLU A 538 -10.25 -15.57 1.19
CA GLU A 538 -9.34 -16.24 2.12
C GLU A 538 -8.11 -16.76 1.37
N PHE A 539 -6.94 -16.56 1.97
CA PHE A 539 -5.70 -17.13 1.47
C PHE A 539 -4.79 -17.58 2.61
N ARG A 540 -3.83 -18.44 2.31
CA ARG A 540 -2.74 -18.79 3.22
C ARG A 540 -1.49 -18.01 2.82
N PRO A 541 -0.75 -17.44 3.78
CA PRO A 541 0.52 -16.79 3.50
C PRO A 541 1.52 -17.76 2.87
N ASN A 542 2.08 -17.40 1.74
CA ASN A 542 3.14 -18.13 1.05
C ASN A 542 4.45 -17.35 1.00
N PHE A 543 4.56 -16.29 1.81
CA PHE A 543 5.68 -15.35 1.79
C PHE A 543 6.52 -15.41 3.05
N LYS A 544 7.75 -14.97 2.92
CA LYS A 544 8.66 -14.64 4.03
C LYS A 544 8.77 -13.14 4.16
N ILE A 545 8.69 -12.64 5.40
CA ILE A 545 8.74 -11.21 5.71
C ILE A 545 10.18 -10.85 6.09
N PHE A 546 10.70 -9.82 5.44
CA PHE A 546 11.99 -9.19 5.75
C PHE A 546 11.74 -7.76 6.18
N ILE A 547 12.12 -7.41 7.41
CA ILE A 547 12.05 -6.05 7.94
C ILE A 547 13.44 -5.43 7.86
N ASN A 548 13.59 -4.39 7.07
CA ASN A 548 14.81 -3.64 6.90
C ASN A 548 14.77 -2.38 7.78
N THR A 549 15.57 -2.31 8.82
CA THR A 549 15.48 -1.22 9.80
C THR A 549 16.81 -0.81 10.44
N ASN A 550 16.90 0.48 10.82
CA ASN A 550 17.97 1.03 11.67
C ASN A 550 17.54 1.12 13.15
N HIS A 551 16.25 0.89 13.43
CA HIS A 551 15.69 0.96 14.76
C HIS A 551 15.02 -0.37 15.10
N ARG A 552 15.26 -0.88 16.30
CA ARG A 552 14.61 -2.09 16.78
C ARG A 552 13.13 -1.82 17.04
N PRO A 553 12.19 -2.46 16.32
CA PRO A 553 10.77 -2.38 16.64
C PRO A 553 10.51 -2.85 18.07
N ASN A 554 9.53 -2.28 18.75
CA ASN A 554 9.18 -2.75 20.08
C ASN A 554 8.39 -4.06 19.99
N ILE A 555 8.87 -5.12 20.62
CA ILE A 555 8.20 -6.43 20.71
C ILE A 555 7.79 -6.66 22.15
N THR A 556 6.48 -6.59 22.42
CA THR A 556 5.94 -6.75 23.78
C THR A 556 5.58 -8.19 24.15
N ASP A 557 5.37 -9.05 23.16
CA ASP A 557 5.10 -10.47 23.35
C ASP A 557 6.35 -11.30 23.08
N LEU A 558 7.07 -11.63 24.15
CA LEU A 558 8.33 -12.39 24.09
C LEU A 558 8.17 -13.80 23.52
N THR A 559 6.95 -14.35 23.47
CA THR A 559 6.69 -15.64 22.85
C THR A 559 7.04 -15.68 21.36
N LEU A 560 7.16 -14.53 20.69
CA LEU A 560 7.65 -14.44 19.32
C LEU A 560 9.14 -14.86 19.21
N PHE A 561 9.95 -14.55 20.23
CA PHE A 561 11.34 -15.01 20.32
C PHE A 561 11.42 -16.48 20.75
N GLU A 562 10.68 -16.86 21.79
CA GLU A 562 10.65 -18.23 22.32
C GLU A 562 10.21 -19.25 21.28
N SER A 563 9.23 -18.90 20.45
CA SER A 563 8.79 -19.74 19.32
C SER A 563 9.74 -19.72 18.11
N GLY A 564 10.83 -18.96 18.18
CA GLY A 564 11.79 -18.85 17.09
C GLY A 564 11.29 -18.08 15.86
N ARG A 565 10.20 -17.30 15.99
CA ARG A 565 9.62 -16.55 14.86
C ARG A 565 10.44 -15.32 14.46
N ILE A 566 11.18 -14.74 15.38
CA ILE A 566 12.05 -13.59 15.12
C ILE A 566 13.47 -14.07 14.84
N LYS A 567 14.04 -13.63 13.73
CA LYS A 567 15.44 -13.89 13.33
C LYS A 567 16.11 -12.56 13.00
N ILE A 568 17.14 -12.20 13.77
CA ILE A 568 17.87 -10.96 13.56
C ILE A 568 19.13 -11.25 12.74
N ILE A 569 19.27 -10.58 11.60
CA ILE A 569 20.49 -10.63 10.79
C ILE A 569 21.19 -9.29 10.94
N PRO A 570 22.34 -9.22 11.63
CA PRO A 570 23.04 -7.98 11.85
C PRO A 570 23.75 -7.50 10.58
N PHE A 571 23.64 -6.18 10.33
CA PHE A 571 24.29 -5.43 9.25
C PHE A 571 25.15 -4.33 9.87
N ASP A 572 26.27 -4.72 10.46
CA ASP A 572 27.12 -3.85 11.29
C ASP A 572 28.08 -2.98 10.47
N ARG A 573 28.24 -3.27 9.18
CA ARG A 573 29.10 -2.50 8.27
C ARG A 573 28.49 -1.12 8.02
N HIS A 574 29.32 -0.09 8.09
CA HIS A 574 29.05 1.24 7.57
C HIS A 574 30.00 1.54 6.41
N PHE A 575 29.49 2.02 5.28
CA PHE A 575 30.31 2.44 4.15
C PHE A 575 30.49 3.95 4.20
N GLU A 576 31.73 4.40 4.34
CA GLU A 576 32.07 5.81 4.25
C GLU A 576 31.83 6.34 2.83
N GLU A 577 31.72 7.65 2.67
CA GLU A 577 31.33 8.27 1.39
C GLU A 577 32.26 7.87 0.22
N ASN A 578 33.54 7.71 0.48
CA ASN A 578 34.53 7.29 -0.50
C ASN A 578 34.54 5.79 -0.83
N GLU A 579 33.83 4.98 -0.04
CA GLU A 579 33.64 3.53 -0.25
C GLU A 579 32.35 3.22 -0.98
N GLN A 580 31.46 4.21 -1.15
CA GLN A 580 30.14 4.01 -1.73
C GLN A 580 30.20 3.93 -3.25
N ASP A 581 29.77 2.81 -3.78
CA ASP A 581 29.54 2.61 -5.21
C ASP A 581 28.10 3.05 -5.57
N LYS A 582 27.98 4.23 -6.20
CA LYS A 582 26.68 4.80 -6.58
C LYS A 582 26.00 4.02 -7.69
N ASP A 583 26.76 3.31 -8.53
CA ASP A 583 26.26 2.55 -9.66
C ASP A 583 25.94 1.08 -9.31
N LEU A 584 26.10 0.71 -8.05
CA LEU A 584 25.93 -0.68 -7.62
C LEU A 584 24.54 -1.23 -7.89
N LYS A 585 23.51 -0.44 -7.63
CA LYS A 585 22.11 -0.83 -7.86
C LYS A 585 21.81 -1.02 -9.35
N SER A 586 22.27 -0.11 -10.20
CA SER A 586 22.12 -0.19 -11.66
C SER A 586 22.92 -1.38 -12.23
N THR A 587 24.11 -1.65 -11.66
CA THR A 587 24.90 -2.82 -12.00
C THR A 587 24.14 -4.12 -11.69
N PHE A 588 23.53 -4.23 -10.52
CA PHE A 588 22.75 -5.43 -10.17
C PHE A 588 21.45 -5.57 -10.94
N ALA A 589 20.96 -4.48 -11.51
CA ALA A 589 19.75 -4.49 -12.37
C ALA A 589 20.01 -4.98 -13.80
N LYS A 590 21.25 -5.12 -14.24
CA LYS A 590 21.56 -5.62 -15.57
C LYS A 590 21.10 -7.08 -15.74
N PRO A 591 20.52 -7.47 -16.87
CA PRO A 591 19.92 -8.80 -17.06
C PRO A 591 20.87 -9.96 -16.73
N GLU A 592 22.13 -9.88 -17.15
CA GLU A 592 23.17 -10.89 -16.86
C GLU A 592 23.45 -11.01 -15.36
N ASN A 593 23.49 -9.88 -14.63
CA ASN A 593 23.73 -9.86 -13.19
C ASN A 593 22.51 -10.35 -12.42
N MET A 594 21.29 -10.02 -12.87
CA MET A 594 20.05 -10.54 -12.27
C MET A 594 20.00 -12.06 -12.36
N SER A 595 20.39 -12.65 -13.48
CA SER A 595 20.49 -14.11 -13.63
C SER A 595 21.54 -14.72 -12.71
N GLY A 596 22.71 -14.10 -12.58
CA GLY A 596 23.75 -14.54 -11.64
C GLY A 596 23.32 -14.43 -10.18
N ILE A 597 22.60 -13.38 -9.79
CA ILE A 597 22.05 -13.24 -8.44
C ILE A 597 20.93 -14.28 -8.20
N LEU A 598 20.08 -14.57 -9.19
CA LEU A 598 19.11 -15.66 -9.07
C LEU A 598 19.80 -17.01 -8.85
N ASN A 599 20.93 -17.29 -9.54
CA ASN A 599 21.71 -18.49 -9.29
C ASN A 599 22.27 -18.54 -7.86
N TRP A 600 22.74 -17.39 -7.34
CA TRP A 600 23.15 -17.30 -5.93
C TRP A 600 21.98 -17.56 -4.97
N MET A 601 20.75 -17.11 -5.28
CA MET A 601 19.56 -17.44 -4.49
C MET A 601 19.22 -18.93 -4.57
N LEU A 602 19.36 -19.58 -5.74
CA LEU A 602 19.15 -21.01 -5.93
C LEU A 602 20.19 -21.86 -5.16
N GLU A 603 21.45 -21.41 -5.12
CA GLU A 603 22.48 -22.02 -4.25
C GLU A 603 22.05 -21.94 -2.77
N GLY A 604 21.57 -20.77 -2.33
CA GLY A 604 21.05 -20.57 -0.99
C GLY A 604 19.87 -21.50 -0.68
N TYR A 605 18.98 -21.71 -1.63
CA TYR A 605 17.88 -22.65 -1.48
C TYR A 605 18.37 -24.11 -1.39
N LYS A 606 19.38 -24.50 -2.17
CA LYS A 606 20.01 -25.82 -2.06
C LYS A 606 20.65 -26.02 -0.67
N LEU A 607 21.35 -25.01 -0.15
CA LEU A 607 21.89 -25.00 1.20
C LEU A 607 20.78 -25.13 2.26
N PHE A 608 19.69 -24.38 2.12
CA PHE A 608 18.53 -24.49 3.00
C PHE A 608 17.93 -25.91 3.00
N ARG A 609 17.76 -26.52 1.83
CA ARG A 609 17.23 -27.89 1.72
C ARG A 609 18.09 -28.93 2.43
N SER A 610 19.41 -28.76 2.39
CA SER A 610 20.36 -29.74 2.97
C SER A 610 20.63 -29.50 4.45
N GLN A 611 20.65 -28.23 4.91
CA GLN A 611 21.10 -27.85 6.25
C GLN A 611 19.99 -27.22 7.12
N GLY A 612 18.81 -26.93 6.53
CA GLY A 612 17.78 -26.16 7.18
C GLY A 612 18.18 -24.69 7.40
N LEU A 613 17.51 -24.03 8.35
CA LEU A 613 17.73 -22.64 8.72
C LEU A 613 18.40 -22.50 10.08
N ALA A 614 19.42 -23.36 10.34
CA ALA A 614 20.23 -23.24 11.55
C ALA A 614 20.94 -21.88 11.61
N MET A 615 20.77 -21.16 12.72
CA MET A 615 21.34 -19.84 12.94
C MET A 615 22.82 -19.96 13.32
N PRO A 616 23.72 -19.19 12.69
CA PRO A 616 25.10 -19.04 13.17
C PRO A 616 25.15 -18.20 14.47
N ASP A 617 26.27 -18.31 15.21
CA ASP A 617 26.42 -17.66 16.52
C ASP A 617 26.14 -16.14 16.48
N SER A 618 26.57 -15.45 15.43
CA SER A 618 26.30 -14.01 15.25
C SER A 618 24.81 -13.67 15.15
N VAL A 619 24.00 -14.55 14.54
CA VAL A 619 22.53 -14.39 14.43
C VAL A 619 21.84 -14.79 15.73
N VAL A 620 22.33 -15.85 16.40
CA VAL A 620 21.84 -16.27 17.72
C VAL A 620 22.05 -15.14 18.72
N GLN A 621 23.27 -14.62 18.82
CA GLN A 621 23.61 -13.54 19.74
C GLN A 621 22.76 -12.31 19.49
N ALA A 622 22.68 -11.83 18.24
CA ALA A 622 21.88 -10.65 17.89
C ALA A 622 20.40 -10.83 18.22
N THR A 623 19.86 -12.04 18.04
CA THR A 623 18.46 -12.36 18.37
C THR A 623 18.23 -12.39 19.88
N THR A 624 19.18 -12.94 20.64
CA THR A 624 19.15 -12.98 22.11
C THR A 624 19.27 -11.58 22.70
N ASP A 625 20.22 -10.76 22.21
CA ASP A 625 20.39 -9.37 22.64
C ASP A 625 19.12 -8.55 22.39
N TYR A 626 18.41 -8.84 21.29
CA TYR A 626 17.16 -8.17 21.02
C TYR A 626 16.03 -8.65 21.91
N GLN A 627 15.98 -9.93 22.26
CA GLN A 627 15.03 -10.48 23.23
C GLN A 627 15.23 -9.83 24.59
N ILE A 628 16.47 -9.74 25.08
CA ILE A 628 16.81 -9.08 26.34
C ILE A 628 16.40 -7.59 26.30
N PHE A 629 16.73 -6.89 25.20
CA PHE A 629 16.32 -5.49 24.99
C PHE A 629 14.80 -5.31 24.99
N SER A 630 14.03 -6.29 24.54
CA SER A 630 12.56 -6.26 24.48
C SER A 630 11.89 -6.64 25.81
N ASP A 631 12.61 -7.36 26.69
CA ASP A 631 12.11 -7.79 28.00
C ASP A 631 12.27 -6.67 29.06
N LYS A 632 11.40 -5.66 28.98
CA LYS A 632 11.40 -4.55 29.94
C LYS A 632 11.19 -5.02 31.39
N MET A 633 10.37 -6.06 31.59
CA MET A 633 10.13 -6.57 32.94
C MET A 633 11.35 -7.32 33.45
N GLY A 634 12.04 -8.08 32.59
CA GLY A 634 13.29 -8.71 32.92
C GLY A 634 14.35 -7.69 33.34
N GLN A 635 14.56 -6.65 32.52
CA GLN A 635 15.48 -5.56 32.83
C GLN A 635 15.15 -4.90 34.18
N PHE A 636 13.87 -4.62 34.43
CA PHE A 636 13.43 -4.09 35.73
C PHE A 636 13.78 -5.04 36.89
N PHE A 637 13.53 -6.34 36.74
CA PHE A 637 13.87 -7.30 37.77
C PHE A 637 15.37 -7.41 37.99
N ASP A 638 16.15 -7.45 36.93
CA ASP A 638 17.61 -7.59 37.00
C ASP A 638 18.28 -6.31 37.62
N GLU A 639 17.71 -5.13 37.37
CA GLU A 639 18.24 -3.86 37.88
C GLU A 639 17.77 -3.52 39.27
N CYS A 640 16.50 -3.80 39.61
CA CYS A 640 15.86 -3.30 40.81
C CYS A 640 15.56 -4.35 41.86
N ILE A 641 15.67 -5.64 41.58
CA ILE A 641 15.32 -6.72 42.51
C ILE A 641 16.50 -7.72 42.63
N GLU A 642 16.93 -7.98 43.87
CA GLU A 642 17.90 -9.02 44.19
C GLU A 642 17.26 -10.18 44.95
N GLU A 643 17.74 -11.41 44.72
CA GLU A 643 17.38 -12.57 45.52
C GLU A 643 18.04 -12.47 46.88
N LYS A 644 17.24 -12.48 47.95
CA LYS A 644 17.73 -12.34 49.33
C LYS A 644 16.86 -13.17 50.26
N GLU A 645 17.40 -14.27 50.73
CA GLU A 645 16.71 -15.23 51.55
C GLU A 645 16.14 -14.56 52.83
N GLY A 646 14.88 -14.84 53.11
CA GLY A 646 14.16 -14.29 54.29
C GLY A 646 13.63 -12.87 54.13
N CYS A 647 13.94 -12.16 53.05
CA CYS A 647 13.36 -10.87 52.71
C CYS A 647 12.05 -11.06 51.91
N GLU A 648 11.17 -10.08 52.00
CA GLU A 648 9.90 -10.12 51.28
C GLU A 648 9.44 -8.70 50.87
N LEU A 649 8.91 -8.60 49.65
CA LEU A 649 8.39 -7.37 49.12
C LEU A 649 6.88 -7.46 48.88
N ARG A 650 6.15 -6.35 49.16
CA ARG A 650 4.73 -6.23 48.79
C ARG A 650 4.62 -6.11 47.27
N ARG A 651 3.72 -6.86 46.63
CA ARG A 651 3.50 -6.73 45.18
C ARG A 651 3.14 -5.28 44.76
N GLY A 652 2.44 -4.55 45.62
CA GLY A 652 2.11 -3.13 45.38
C GLY A 652 3.37 -2.26 45.34
N ALA A 653 4.34 -2.47 46.26
CA ALA A 653 5.62 -1.76 46.27
C ALA A 653 6.43 -2.07 45.01
N VAL A 654 6.51 -3.36 44.60
CA VAL A 654 7.17 -3.75 43.36
C VAL A 654 6.53 -3.07 42.15
N TYR A 655 5.19 -2.96 42.10
CA TYR A 655 4.51 -2.28 40.98
C TYR A 655 4.75 -0.75 41.02
N THR A 656 4.82 -0.13 42.19
CA THR A 656 5.15 1.30 42.30
C THR A 656 6.56 1.55 41.77
N ARG A 657 7.54 0.76 42.19
CA ARG A 657 8.93 0.88 41.72
C ARG A 657 9.05 0.61 40.23
N TYR A 658 8.30 -0.38 39.70
CA TYR A 658 8.25 -0.63 38.25
C TYR A 658 7.74 0.59 37.46
N LYS A 659 6.73 1.30 37.96
CA LYS A 659 6.24 2.53 37.30
C LYS A 659 7.29 3.65 37.30
N GLU A 660 7.98 3.81 38.42
CA GLU A 660 9.07 4.80 38.58
C GLU A 660 10.22 4.47 37.60
N TRP A 661 10.69 3.23 37.63
CA TRP A 661 11.71 2.75 36.71
C TRP A 661 11.33 2.92 35.24
N CYS A 662 10.07 2.62 34.88
CA CYS A 662 9.56 2.88 33.55
C CYS A 662 9.60 4.37 33.19
N GLY A 663 9.26 5.25 34.13
CA GLY A 663 9.31 6.70 33.94
C GLY A 663 10.76 7.19 33.73
N GLU A 664 11.70 6.71 34.53
CA GLU A 664 13.14 7.01 34.46
C GLU A 664 13.74 6.57 33.11
N ASN A 665 13.32 5.42 32.60
CA ASN A 665 13.79 4.83 31.33
C ASN A 665 12.95 5.23 30.10
N GLY A 666 11.96 6.10 30.26
CA GLY A 666 11.11 6.56 29.15
C GLY A 666 10.15 5.49 28.60
N TYR A 667 9.87 4.45 29.38
CA TYR A 667 8.91 3.40 29.05
C TYR A 667 7.50 3.71 29.56
N ARG A 668 6.52 3.15 28.90
CA ARG A 668 5.17 3.10 29.44
C ARG A 668 5.03 1.86 30.33
N ALA A 669 4.63 2.04 31.59
CA ALA A 669 4.39 0.93 32.49
C ALA A 669 3.21 0.08 32.03
N GLU A 670 3.33 -1.22 32.15
CA GLU A 670 2.27 -2.17 31.90
C GLU A 670 1.31 -2.26 33.09
N ALA A 671 0.14 -2.88 32.86
CA ALA A 671 -0.82 -3.06 33.95
C ALA A 671 -0.27 -3.95 35.06
N ALA A 672 -0.63 -3.68 36.30
CA ALA A 672 -0.21 -4.46 37.48
C ALA A 672 -0.49 -5.97 37.33
N LYS A 673 -1.54 -6.33 36.58
CA LYS A 673 -1.88 -7.73 36.30
C LYS A 673 -0.76 -8.44 35.55
N ASN A 674 -0.18 -7.78 34.51
CA ASN A 674 0.87 -8.36 33.68
C ASN A 674 2.17 -8.52 34.48
N LEU A 675 2.58 -7.51 35.26
CA LEU A 675 3.74 -7.58 36.14
C LEU A 675 3.58 -8.71 37.17
N ASN A 676 2.39 -8.84 37.75
CA ASN A 676 2.12 -9.91 38.75
C ASN A 676 2.23 -11.30 38.13
N GLN A 677 1.84 -11.49 36.88
CA GLN A 677 2.03 -12.75 36.18
C GLN A 677 3.51 -13.07 35.95
N GLU A 678 4.34 -12.07 35.64
CA GLU A 678 5.78 -12.26 35.51
C GLU A 678 6.47 -12.52 36.85
N ILE A 679 6.04 -11.85 37.92
CA ILE A 679 6.49 -12.14 39.28
C ILE A 679 6.22 -13.61 39.66
N GLU A 680 5.01 -14.11 39.37
CA GLU A 680 4.64 -15.51 39.67
C GLU A 680 5.42 -16.55 38.90
N LYS A 681 5.93 -16.20 37.71
CA LYS A 681 6.82 -17.09 36.94
C LYS A 681 8.25 -17.15 37.50
N ARG A 682 8.74 -16.02 38.04
CA ARG A 682 10.17 -15.86 38.41
C ARG A 682 10.41 -16.09 39.90
N TYR A 683 9.47 -15.73 40.76
CA TYR A 683 9.65 -15.71 42.22
C TYR A 683 8.55 -16.48 42.94
N LYS A 684 8.88 -16.94 44.15
CA LYS A 684 7.89 -17.50 45.07
C LYS A 684 6.97 -16.43 45.59
N THR A 685 5.69 -16.70 45.66
CA THR A 685 4.69 -15.72 46.14
C THR A 685 3.78 -16.35 47.19
N ALA A 686 3.34 -15.53 48.16
CA ALA A 686 2.38 -15.94 49.18
C ALA A 686 1.46 -14.80 49.57
N ARG A 687 0.33 -15.13 50.19
CA ARG A 687 -0.48 -14.13 50.93
C ARG A 687 -0.15 -14.23 52.40
N LYS A 688 0.48 -13.17 52.94
CA LYS A 688 0.88 -13.09 54.35
C LYS A 688 0.40 -11.79 54.98
N ARG A 689 0.33 -11.73 56.31
CA ARG A 689 0.23 -10.46 57.03
C ARG A 689 1.61 -9.79 57.00
N PRO A 690 1.69 -8.51 56.60
CA PRO A 690 2.96 -7.80 56.64
C PRO A 690 3.53 -7.72 58.04
N ASN A 691 4.84 -7.84 58.20
CA ASN A 691 5.51 -7.80 59.50
C ASN A 691 5.61 -6.36 60.09
N ASP A 692 5.16 -5.35 59.33
CA ASP A 692 5.22 -3.93 59.69
C ASP A 692 4.12 -3.43 60.65
N GLY A 693 3.22 -4.30 61.08
CA GLY A 693 2.13 -3.97 61.99
C GLY A 693 1.03 -3.06 61.44
N ALA A 694 1.15 -2.59 60.21
CA ALA A 694 0.27 -1.59 59.63
C ALA A 694 -1.06 -2.11 59.05
N SER A 695 -1.26 -3.44 58.94
CA SER A 695 -2.47 -4.01 58.35
C SER A 695 -2.89 -5.32 59.01
N SER A 696 -4.19 -5.43 59.34
CA SER A 696 -4.80 -6.66 59.83
C SER A 696 -5.15 -7.66 58.73
N SER A 697 -5.06 -7.27 57.44
CA SER A 697 -5.42 -8.11 56.30
C SER A 697 -4.18 -8.72 55.62
N THR A 698 -4.37 -9.89 55.01
CA THR A 698 -3.30 -10.55 54.21
C THR A 698 -3.10 -9.82 52.89
N THR A 699 -1.84 -9.49 52.57
CA THR A 699 -1.44 -8.86 51.29
C THR A 699 -0.62 -9.84 50.42
N PRO A 700 -0.66 -9.70 49.12
CA PRO A 700 0.20 -10.48 48.21
C PRO A 700 1.66 -10.05 48.36
N MET A 701 2.54 -11.00 48.68
CA MET A 701 3.98 -10.80 48.86
C MET A 701 4.78 -11.58 47.84
N VAL A 702 5.98 -11.08 47.51
CA VAL A 702 7.05 -11.76 46.80
C VAL A 702 8.09 -12.16 47.86
N LEU A 703 8.48 -13.42 47.87
CA LEU A 703 9.33 -13.99 48.89
C LEU A 703 10.77 -14.13 48.41
N ASP A 704 11.70 -14.08 49.38
CA ASP A 704 13.14 -14.26 49.18
C ASP A 704 13.74 -13.22 48.20
N VAL A 705 13.20 -11.99 48.22
CA VAL A 705 13.67 -10.88 47.39
C VAL A 705 13.71 -9.55 48.13
N ALA A 706 14.63 -8.68 47.75
CA ALA A 706 14.74 -7.31 48.22
C ALA A 706 14.96 -6.35 47.04
N PHE A 707 14.75 -5.03 47.23
CA PHE A 707 15.26 -4.06 46.27
C PHE A 707 16.78 -3.96 46.34
N THR A 708 17.43 -3.70 45.19
CA THR A 708 18.90 -3.58 45.10
C THR A 708 19.41 -2.41 45.96
N ALA A 709 20.57 -2.52 46.61
CA ALA A 709 21.12 -1.57 47.57
C ALA A 709 21.31 -0.12 47.08
N SER A 710 21.39 0.10 45.78
CA SER A 710 21.39 1.44 45.17
C SER A 710 20.04 2.17 45.31
N GLU A 711 19.00 1.46 45.69
CA GLU A 711 17.62 1.96 45.86
C GLU A 711 17.23 2.21 47.29
N GLU A 712 17.84 1.50 48.27
CA GLU A 712 17.60 1.70 49.71
C GLU A 712 18.04 3.09 50.20
N SER A 713 19.00 3.74 49.48
CA SER A 713 19.51 5.08 49.86
C SER A 713 18.56 6.26 49.54
N LYS A 714 17.45 6.03 48.84
CA LYS A 714 16.49 7.08 48.48
C LYS A 714 15.31 7.21 49.43
N GLU A 715 15.04 6.19 50.29
CA GLU A 715 13.93 6.22 51.24
C GLU A 715 14.31 6.87 52.62
N ASP A 716 15.59 7.07 52.94
CA ASP A 716 16.05 7.54 54.25
C ASP A 716 16.26 9.06 54.37
N PHE A 717 15.81 9.89 53.43
CA PHE A 717 15.82 11.35 53.57
C PHE A 717 14.44 11.98 53.59
N ALA A 718 13.62 11.66 54.58
CA ALA A 718 12.61 12.58 55.05
C ALA A 718 13.20 13.43 56.19
N PRO A 719 13.31 14.77 56.07
CA PRO A 719 13.81 15.58 57.16
C PRO A 719 12.83 15.57 58.33
N LEU A 720 13.28 15.08 59.47
CA LEU A 720 12.66 15.35 60.75
C LEU A 720 12.68 16.88 60.99
N THR A 721 11.59 17.55 60.68
CA THR A 721 11.38 18.91 61.21
C THR A 721 10.70 18.80 62.55
N SER A 722 11.43 19.29 63.55
CA SER A 722 11.00 19.61 64.92
C SER A 722 9.82 20.56 64.97
#